data_fb7bde46800e57a08fd10e97d6bb9eb0
#
_entry.id   fb7bde46800e57a08fd10e97d6bb9eb0
#
_cell.length_a   1.000
_cell.length_b   1.000
_cell.length_c   1.000
_cell.angle_alpha   90.00
_cell.angle_beta   90.00
_cell.angle_gamma   90.00
#
_symmetry.space_group_name_H-M   'P 1'
#
loop_
_entity.id
_entity.type
_entity.pdbx_description
1 polymer ?
#
loop_
_entity_poly.entity_id
_entity_poly.type
_entity_poly.pdbx_seq_one_letter_code
_entity_poly.pdbx_strand_id
1 'polypeptide(L)'
;MGVTVQSQGPGGKIVTCAHRYQRRLFVDTPQESRDITGRCYVLSQDLTINEHSDEDGGNWNFCEGRARGHEMFGSCQQGLAATFTKDYHYVVFGAPGAYNWKGIVRVEQKNNTLLEMGVYDDGPYEVGDEHQLNPELVPLPANSYLGFSLDSGHRITRGRDLTVVAGAPRANHSGAVVLLRKESDISSRLLVEHTLYGPGLASSFGYDVAVVDLSGDGWQDIVVGAPQFYMKDGDVGGAVYVYINQAGRWDRITPVRLNGTKDSMFGLAVENIGDINQDSYEDIAVGAPYDDSGAGKVYIYHGSAEGIKTSPAQILSGTPHNMRLFGYSLAGNMDLDSNSYPDVAVGSLSDSALIYRARPVISISRAVKVSPQEIDLAIKTCGSSICFTVEACFFYEAKPASYSPRLTISYTVEADGERRKQGLPSRAMFNKSHTDVDYQFNGTLDLRGQKQKACINIVTKLKDNIKDKMRSIPIEVSAEIVSTKRQKVRNGLPPLMPILDSSQPSKDVIEVNFVKEGCGSDHVCRSNLKMEYKLYYKPNNQENYTELLPTKKSIPVFHLNYEKKDLAIWVRVNNMNGDDAYEAKLVGTFPDGVSYSGVRSQQTTAEKPIICTANQNGSQADCELGNPFKSNSTTTFYIILSTSGMTLNTTEIDIDLQLQTTSVQDNLASVKVKVKVIIELPLSVSGEANPNQVSFGGVVKGESAMKTEEEIGSLINYTFRINNVWKTLTHPVKASLRIQWPKFNKHGKWLLYLVKISSPGPQEILCSPESEINSLKHIRESSASRTKREIGERKPVSKMSSLSGKNKVLSCGKDIQCVELSCPLQGLDGTAVELRSRLWNSTFIEDYASLSYLEIVVKASLVLQGQPNNMILRTPDTEVKVTVTSEGAVAQHTGVPWWIILVAVLAGILILALLVFLLWKCGFFKRSKRDDSVPRYHAIRIRKETPEYKDGTVKLDAFERKQWMTSWIDNESYS
;
A
#
# COMPACT_ATOMS: atom_id res chain seq x y z
N MET A 1 10.14 9.72 35.12
CA MET A 1 10.59 10.94 34.45
C MET A 1 11.38 10.55 33.22
N GLY A 2 11.40 11.38 32.18
CA GLY A 2 12.14 11.09 30.94
C GLY A 2 11.41 10.18 29.94
N VAL A 3 10.10 10.04 30.01
CA VAL A 3 9.32 9.40 28.92
C VAL A 3 9.37 10.24 27.65
N THR A 4 9.39 11.55 27.84
CA THR A 4 9.60 12.54 26.78
C THR A 4 10.75 13.45 27.21
N VAL A 5 11.69 13.68 26.30
CA VAL A 5 12.78 14.65 26.44
C VAL A 5 12.93 15.34 25.10
N GLN A 6 12.74 16.65 25.06
CA GLN A 6 12.85 17.47 23.85
C GLN A 6 13.66 18.71 24.10
N SER A 7 14.50 19.07 23.14
CA SER A 7 15.33 20.27 23.18
C SER A 7 14.72 21.37 22.32
N GLN A 8 14.81 22.61 22.80
CA GLN A 8 14.46 23.81 22.02
C GLN A 8 15.57 24.20 21.02
N GLY A 9 16.66 23.42 20.96
CA GLY A 9 17.80 23.70 20.11
C GLY A 9 18.98 24.33 20.86
N PRO A 10 20.09 24.63 20.17
CA PRO A 10 21.30 25.22 20.78
C PRO A 10 21.00 26.53 21.50
N GLY A 11 21.34 26.62 22.76
CA GLY A 11 21.05 27.79 23.58
C GLY A 11 19.63 27.84 24.17
N GLY A 12 18.79 26.87 23.85
CA GLY A 12 17.41 26.80 24.29
C GLY A 12 17.22 25.97 25.57
N LYS A 13 15.96 25.72 25.88
CA LYS A 13 15.50 24.97 27.05
C LYS A 13 15.28 23.48 26.70
N ILE A 14 15.14 22.66 27.73
CA ILE A 14 14.82 21.22 27.58
C ILE A 14 13.54 20.94 28.33
N VAL A 15 12.56 20.32 27.67
CA VAL A 15 11.36 19.80 28.33
C VAL A 15 11.52 18.31 28.61
N THR A 16 11.16 17.91 29.83
CA THR A 16 11.10 16.49 30.22
C THR A 16 9.87 16.21 31.04
N CYS A 17 9.24 15.06 30.80
CA CYS A 17 7.94 14.73 31.37
C CYS A 17 7.93 13.41 32.14
N ALA A 18 7.00 13.32 33.08
CA ALA A 18 6.64 12.15 33.86
C ALA A 18 5.14 11.89 33.73
N HIS A 19 4.71 11.25 32.64
CA HIS A 19 3.29 11.05 32.31
C HIS A 19 2.50 10.20 33.35
N ARG A 20 3.20 9.46 34.19
CA ARG A 20 2.62 8.66 35.29
C ARG A 20 2.75 9.32 36.65
N TYR A 21 3.08 10.61 36.68
CA TYR A 21 3.07 11.34 37.94
C TYR A 21 1.67 11.28 38.55
N GLN A 22 1.60 10.98 39.86
CA GLN A 22 0.36 10.84 40.60
C GLN A 22 0.13 12.05 41.49
N ARG A 23 -0.94 12.78 41.26
CA ARG A 23 -1.46 13.75 42.21
C ARG A 23 -2.10 12.97 43.34
N ARG A 24 -1.61 13.15 44.54
CA ARG A 24 -2.16 12.55 45.78
C ARG A 24 -2.94 13.60 46.55
N LEU A 25 -4.19 13.31 46.83
CA LEU A 25 -5.05 14.18 47.64
C LEU A 25 -5.48 13.43 48.88
N PHE A 26 -5.67 14.16 49.99
CA PHE A 26 -6.06 13.61 51.30
C PHE A 26 -5.10 12.50 51.76
N VAL A 27 -3.81 12.76 51.62
CA VAL A 27 -2.74 11.84 51.96
C VAL A 27 -2.88 11.39 53.41
N ASP A 28 -2.64 10.10 53.67
CA ASP A 28 -2.76 9.46 54.98
C ASP A 28 -4.17 9.51 55.60
N THR A 29 -5.21 9.69 54.79
CA THR A 29 -6.62 9.60 55.21
C THR A 29 -7.33 8.43 54.50
N PRO A 30 -8.45 7.94 55.04
CA PRO A 30 -9.25 6.92 54.35
C PRO A 30 -9.82 7.36 53.01
N GLN A 31 -9.83 8.66 52.69
CA GLN A 31 -10.26 9.23 51.44
C GLN A 31 -9.10 9.55 50.49
N GLU A 32 -7.90 9.01 50.75
CA GLU A 32 -6.77 9.22 49.83
C GLU A 32 -7.14 8.83 48.40
N SER A 33 -6.98 9.77 47.50
CA SER A 33 -7.16 9.53 46.05
C SER A 33 -5.89 9.81 45.31
N ARG A 34 -5.66 9.02 44.28
CA ARG A 34 -4.49 9.09 43.42
C ARG A 34 -4.96 9.25 41.98
N ASP A 35 -4.65 10.41 41.40
CA ASP A 35 -4.98 10.74 40.03
C ASP A 35 -3.68 10.72 39.20
N ILE A 36 -3.68 10.02 38.06
CA ILE A 36 -2.50 9.96 37.15
C ILE A 36 -2.58 11.16 36.20
N THR A 37 -2.17 12.33 36.70
CA THR A 37 -2.27 13.59 35.93
C THR A 37 -1.10 13.82 34.99
N GLY A 38 0.07 13.25 35.30
CA GLY A 38 1.31 13.59 34.60
C GLY A 38 1.87 14.93 35.04
N ARG A 39 3.14 15.16 34.80
CA ARG A 39 3.85 16.43 35.10
C ARG A 39 5.06 16.59 34.20
N CYS A 40 5.31 17.81 33.74
CA CYS A 40 6.48 18.15 32.93
C CYS A 40 7.32 19.24 33.63
N TYR A 41 8.58 19.27 33.30
CA TYR A 41 9.52 20.28 33.72
C TYR A 41 10.28 20.83 32.50
N VAL A 42 10.49 22.12 32.47
CA VAL A 42 11.35 22.79 31.51
C VAL A 42 12.63 23.17 32.23
N LEU A 43 13.77 22.66 31.76
CA LEU A 43 15.09 22.89 32.34
C LEU A 43 15.82 23.95 31.53
N SER A 44 16.56 24.82 32.22
CA SER A 44 17.52 25.70 31.58
C SER A 44 18.72 24.92 31.03
N GLN A 45 19.60 25.59 30.34
CA GLN A 45 20.83 24.99 29.73
C GLN A 45 21.77 24.33 30.73
N ASP A 46 21.85 24.85 31.93
CA ASP A 46 22.68 24.30 33.03
C ASP A 46 22.00 23.07 33.69
N LEU A 47 20.87 22.63 33.17
CA LEU A 47 20.07 21.52 33.68
C LEU A 47 19.57 21.73 35.11
N THR A 48 19.50 22.98 35.58
CA THR A 48 18.92 23.30 36.89
C THR A 48 17.42 23.49 36.80
N ILE A 49 16.74 23.13 37.87
CA ILE A 49 15.29 23.34 38.05
C ILE A 49 15.10 24.43 39.11
N ASN A 50 14.60 25.57 38.71
CA ASN A 50 14.16 26.59 39.63
C ASN A 50 12.65 26.49 39.84
N GLU A 51 12.22 25.80 40.91
CA GLU A 51 10.79 25.54 41.18
C GLU A 51 9.96 26.82 41.43
N HIS A 52 10.63 27.95 41.65
CA HIS A 52 10.03 29.25 41.90
C HIS A 52 9.95 30.15 40.67
N SER A 53 10.56 29.72 39.56
CA SER A 53 10.48 30.43 38.27
C SER A 53 9.37 29.90 37.39
N ASP A 54 8.51 30.78 36.93
CA ASP A 54 7.51 30.44 35.93
C ASP A 54 8.10 30.15 34.54
N GLU A 55 9.38 30.51 34.33
CA GLU A 55 10.09 30.33 33.04
C GLU A 55 11.01 29.12 33.04
N ASP A 56 11.73 28.90 34.12
CA ASP A 56 12.72 27.84 34.26
C ASP A 56 12.26 26.86 35.34
N GLY A 57 11.98 25.63 34.94
CA GLY A 57 11.64 24.57 35.89
C GLY A 57 10.27 24.68 36.51
N GLY A 58 9.40 25.54 35.98
CA GLY A 58 8.05 25.70 36.44
C GLY A 58 7.25 24.39 36.33
N ASN A 59 6.31 24.24 37.21
CA ASN A 59 5.36 23.12 37.19
C ASN A 59 4.40 23.23 36.01
N TRP A 60 4.72 22.53 34.95
CA TRP A 60 3.85 22.36 33.82
C TRP A 60 2.88 21.20 34.08
N ASN A 61 1.79 21.49 34.76
CA ASN A 61 0.86 20.50 35.29
C ASN A 61 -0.61 20.92 35.14
N PHE A 62 -0.99 21.35 33.92
CA PHE A 62 -2.32 21.90 33.65
C PHE A 62 -3.47 20.95 34.04
N CYS A 63 -3.23 19.64 34.11
CA CYS A 63 -4.24 18.65 34.51
C CYS A 63 -4.49 18.64 36.03
N GLU A 64 -3.59 19.12 36.89
CA GLU A 64 -3.72 19.01 38.33
C GLU A 64 -4.83 19.90 38.92
N GLY A 65 -5.02 21.09 38.33
CA GLY A 65 -6.04 22.07 38.79
C GLY A 65 -7.46 21.79 38.30
N ARG A 66 -7.65 20.77 37.46
CA ARG A 66 -8.92 20.55 36.77
C ARG A 66 -9.76 19.46 37.42
N ALA A 67 -11.00 19.32 36.92
CA ALA A 67 -12.00 18.36 37.41
C ALA A 67 -11.45 16.92 37.36
N ARG A 68 -11.79 16.17 38.42
CA ARG A 68 -11.26 14.81 38.66
C ARG A 68 -12.12 13.76 37.94
N GLY A 69 -11.66 12.51 38.03
CA GLY A 69 -12.30 11.36 37.37
C GLY A 69 -11.74 11.10 35.96
N HIS A 70 -11.93 9.89 35.47
CA HIS A 70 -11.44 9.48 34.14
C HIS A 70 -12.23 10.14 33.00
N GLU A 71 -13.45 10.55 33.26
CA GLU A 71 -14.28 11.30 32.31
C GLU A 71 -13.78 12.73 32.08
N MET A 72 -12.92 13.22 32.98
CA MET A 72 -12.34 14.57 32.92
C MET A 72 -10.80 14.46 32.86
N PHE A 73 -10.09 14.82 33.95
CA PHE A 73 -8.62 14.94 33.97
C PHE A 73 -7.89 14.03 34.96
N GLY A 74 -8.61 13.15 35.66
CA GLY A 74 -8.02 12.27 36.70
C GLY A 74 -7.07 11.20 36.14
N SER A 75 -7.17 10.90 34.85
CA SER A 75 -6.27 9.99 34.11
C SER A 75 -5.54 10.68 32.95
N CYS A 76 -5.32 11.97 33.04
CA CYS A 76 -4.88 12.85 31.98
C CYS A 76 -3.54 12.43 31.32
N GLN A 77 -2.57 12.00 32.11
CA GLN A 77 -1.23 11.58 31.63
C GLN A 77 -0.52 12.65 30.80
N GLN A 78 -0.58 13.91 31.24
CA GLN A 78 0.14 15.01 30.59
C GLN A 78 1.61 14.65 30.38
N GLY A 79 2.12 14.96 29.20
CA GLY A 79 3.51 14.79 28.84
C GLY A 79 3.87 13.35 28.45
N LEU A 80 2.91 12.53 28.02
CA LEU A 80 3.25 11.31 27.28
C LEU A 80 3.99 11.69 26.00
N ALA A 81 3.52 12.72 25.30
CA ALA A 81 4.27 13.46 24.30
C ALA A 81 4.34 14.94 24.69
N ALA A 82 5.46 15.56 24.42
CA ALA A 82 5.66 17.00 24.51
C ALA A 82 6.73 17.42 23.53
N THR A 83 6.58 18.57 22.89
CA THR A 83 7.55 19.10 21.93
C THR A 83 7.57 20.63 21.95
N PHE A 84 8.65 21.22 21.50
CA PHE A 84 8.68 22.63 21.13
C PHE A 84 8.17 22.79 19.69
N THR A 85 7.46 23.88 19.42
CA THR A 85 7.12 24.21 18.03
C THR A 85 8.37 24.56 17.21
N LYS A 86 8.32 24.35 15.91
CA LYS A 86 9.48 24.58 15.01
C LYS A 86 9.97 26.03 15.00
N ASP A 87 9.12 27.01 15.38
CA ASP A 87 9.47 28.41 15.59
C ASP A 87 10.01 28.71 17.01
N TYR A 88 10.03 27.66 17.87
CA TYR A 88 10.49 27.72 19.26
C TYR A 88 9.69 28.67 20.19
N HIS A 89 8.52 29.16 19.77
CA HIS A 89 7.70 30.05 20.56
C HIS A 89 6.81 29.33 21.59
N TYR A 90 6.38 28.12 21.30
CA TYR A 90 5.43 27.37 22.12
C TYR A 90 6.00 26.03 22.56
N VAL A 91 5.47 25.57 23.71
CA VAL A 91 5.57 24.16 24.11
C VAL A 91 4.22 23.51 23.90
N VAL A 92 4.21 22.35 23.28
CA VAL A 92 3.00 21.57 23.02
C VAL A 92 3.00 20.35 23.94
N PHE A 93 1.90 20.13 24.64
CA PHE A 93 1.69 18.97 25.50
C PHE A 93 0.56 18.12 25.01
N GLY A 94 0.80 16.82 24.96
CA GLY A 94 -0.22 15.81 24.78
C GLY A 94 -0.65 15.23 26.13
N ALA A 95 -1.95 15.04 26.28
CA ALA A 95 -2.55 14.43 27.45
C ALA A 95 -3.60 13.42 27.03
N PRO A 96 -3.18 12.22 26.60
CA PRO A 96 -4.05 11.24 25.94
C PRO A 96 -5.10 10.62 26.86
N GLY A 97 -4.94 10.74 28.17
CA GLY A 97 -5.88 10.18 29.15
C GLY A 97 -7.02 11.11 29.56
N ALA A 98 -7.07 12.35 29.06
CA ALA A 98 -8.15 13.28 29.34
C ALA A 98 -9.47 12.86 28.68
N TYR A 99 -10.59 13.24 29.27
CA TYR A 99 -11.94 13.05 28.74
C TYR A 99 -12.24 11.62 28.31
N ASN A 100 -12.12 10.69 29.24
CA ASN A 100 -12.34 9.25 28.99
C ASN A 100 -11.44 8.74 27.84
N TRP A 101 -10.17 9.12 27.90
CA TRP A 101 -9.12 8.81 26.89
C TRP A 101 -9.46 9.29 25.46
N LYS A 102 -10.33 10.30 25.30
CA LYS A 102 -10.37 11.06 24.04
C LYS A 102 -9.00 11.66 23.75
N GLY A 103 -8.39 12.21 24.78
CA GLY A 103 -7.13 12.90 24.74
C GLY A 103 -7.27 14.37 24.38
N ILE A 104 -6.31 15.17 24.72
CA ILE A 104 -6.23 16.59 24.35
C ILE A 104 -4.80 17.00 23.97
N VAL A 105 -4.73 18.07 23.24
CA VAL A 105 -3.49 18.78 22.91
C VAL A 105 -3.58 20.19 23.42
N ARG A 106 -2.53 20.62 24.12
CA ARG A 106 -2.43 21.96 24.69
C ARG A 106 -1.13 22.63 24.21
N VAL A 107 -1.26 23.85 23.75
CA VAL A 107 -0.13 24.69 23.30
C VAL A 107 0.00 25.84 24.30
N GLU A 108 1.16 25.98 24.90
CA GLU A 108 1.46 27.01 25.88
C GLU A 108 2.69 27.82 25.49
N GLN A 109 2.63 29.14 25.68
CA GLN A 109 3.77 30.02 25.54
C GLN A 109 4.28 30.40 26.92
N LYS A 110 5.61 30.37 27.08
CA LYS A 110 6.28 30.92 28.25
C LYS A 110 7.55 31.68 27.83
N ASN A 111 7.32 32.77 27.14
CA ASN A 111 8.44 33.67 26.81
C ASN A 111 8.07 35.09 27.25
N ASN A 112 8.55 35.48 28.41
CA ASN A 112 8.36 36.83 28.95
C ASN A 112 9.00 37.92 28.07
N THR A 113 9.98 37.59 27.25
CA THR A 113 10.57 38.54 26.31
C THR A 113 9.58 39.03 25.27
N LEU A 114 8.66 38.21 24.82
CA LEU A 114 7.61 38.62 23.87
C LEU A 114 6.57 39.53 24.53
N LEU A 115 6.22 39.28 25.81
CA LEU A 115 5.41 40.16 26.62
C LEU A 115 6.09 41.54 26.81
N GLU A 116 7.40 41.54 27.06
CA GLU A 116 8.17 42.75 27.17
C GLU A 116 8.28 43.53 25.86
N MET A 117 8.26 42.82 24.71
CA MET A 117 8.24 43.41 23.37
C MET A 117 6.85 43.90 22.96
N GLY A 118 5.81 43.72 23.77
CA GLY A 118 4.47 44.10 23.45
C GLY A 118 3.78 43.20 22.41
N VAL A 119 4.33 42.04 22.15
CA VAL A 119 3.68 40.98 21.36
C VAL A 119 2.78 40.20 22.32
N TYR A 120 1.48 40.47 22.24
CA TYR A 120 0.49 39.73 23.02
C TYR A 120 0.27 38.36 22.37
N ASP A 121 0.45 37.31 23.17
CA ASP A 121 -0.07 36.00 22.81
C ASP A 121 -1.17 35.64 23.79
N ASP A 122 -2.34 35.29 23.26
CA ASP A 122 -3.54 35.05 24.04
C ASP A 122 -3.61 33.59 24.57
N GLY A 123 -2.52 32.81 24.42
CA GLY A 123 -2.47 31.42 24.90
C GLY A 123 -2.76 31.26 26.37
N PRO A 124 -2.98 30.06 26.87
CA PRO A 124 -2.82 28.78 26.20
C PRO A 124 -3.94 28.40 25.24
N TYR A 125 -3.63 27.55 24.25
CA TYR A 125 -4.59 27.03 23.28
C TYR A 125 -4.82 25.54 23.49
N GLU A 126 -6.06 25.09 23.41
CA GLU A 126 -6.43 23.72 23.71
C GLU A 126 -7.55 23.20 22.80
N VAL A 127 -7.57 21.90 22.52
CA VAL A 127 -8.60 21.28 21.69
C VAL A 127 -9.98 21.31 22.38
N GLY A 128 -10.06 21.19 23.68
CA GLY A 128 -11.31 21.16 24.44
C GLY A 128 -11.84 22.52 24.88
N ASP A 129 -11.23 23.62 24.49
CA ASP A 129 -11.39 24.98 24.98
C ASP A 129 -11.11 25.08 26.49
N GLU A 130 -10.06 25.80 26.86
CA GLU A 130 -9.63 25.93 28.25
C GLU A 130 -10.71 26.49 29.18
N HIS A 131 -11.51 27.42 28.67
CA HIS A 131 -12.53 28.09 29.45
C HIS A 131 -13.83 27.28 29.58
N GLN A 132 -14.18 26.50 28.58
CA GLN A 132 -15.43 25.72 28.58
C GLN A 132 -15.24 24.31 29.13
N LEU A 133 -14.05 23.73 29.03
CA LEU A 133 -13.74 22.35 29.43
C LEU A 133 -14.75 21.32 28.87
N ASN A 134 -15.17 21.52 27.64
CA ASN A 134 -16.22 20.73 27.01
C ASN A 134 -15.64 19.54 26.21
N PRO A 135 -15.87 18.28 26.64
CA PRO A 135 -15.37 17.10 25.95
C PRO A 135 -15.98 16.91 24.53
N GLU A 136 -17.12 17.53 24.23
CA GLU A 136 -17.72 17.45 22.89
C GLU A 136 -16.94 18.23 21.82
N LEU A 137 -16.11 19.18 22.23
CA LEU A 137 -15.21 19.92 21.34
C LEU A 137 -14.01 19.10 20.89
N VAL A 138 -13.70 17.99 21.57
CA VAL A 138 -12.64 17.07 21.13
C VAL A 138 -13.16 16.25 19.96
N PRO A 139 -12.48 16.29 18.80
CA PRO A 139 -13.01 15.80 17.53
C PRO A 139 -13.05 14.28 17.39
N LEU A 140 -12.53 13.56 18.34
CA LEU A 140 -12.38 12.11 18.32
C LEU A 140 -13.22 11.42 19.40
N PRO A 141 -13.64 10.17 19.20
CA PRO A 141 -14.39 9.41 20.18
C PRO A 141 -13.56 9.07 21.43
N ALA A 142 -14.21 8.60 22.50
CA ALA A 142 -13.53 8.07 23.67
C ALA A 142 -12.53 6.94 23.30
N ASN A 143 -11.46 6.82 24.06
CA ASN A 143 -10.37 5.86 23.83
C ASN A 143 -9.55 6.08 22.54
N SER A 144 -9.51 7.29 22.01
CA SER A 144 -8.70 7.64 20.82
C SER A 144 -7.25 7.93 21.14
N TYR A 145 -6.97 8.43 22.35
CA TYR A 145 -5.62 8.81 22.82
C TYR A 145 -4.99 9.97 22.03
N LEU A 146 -5.77 11.02 21.71
CA LEU A 146 -5.24 12.21 21.04
C LEU A 146 -4.14 12.86 21.87
N GLY A 147 -3.04 13.25 21.21
CA GLY A 147 -1.83 13.76 21.85
C GLY A 147 -0.90 12.67 22.37
N PHE A 148 -1.02 11.44 21.85
CA PHE A 148 -0.08 10.35 22.12
C PHE A 148 1.29 10.61 21.49
N SER A 149 1.31 11.16 20.30
CA SER A 149 2.49 11.67 19.59
C SER A 149 2.22 13.08 19.07
N LEU A 150 3.25 13.89 18.91
CA LEU A 150 3.15 15.30 18.56
C LEU A 150 4.35 15.73 17.70
N ASP A 151 4.06 16.50 16.68
CA ASP A 151 5.02 17.34 15.97
C ASP A 151 4.32 18.62 15.50
N SER A 152 5.04 19.54 14.88
CA SER A 152 4.47 20.79 14.39
C SER A 152 5.23 21.30 13.15
N GLY A 153 4.60 22.19 12.42
CA GLY A 153 5.27 22.84 11.28
C GLY A 153 4.45 24.00 10.73
N HIS A 154 5.14 24.80 9.92
CA HIS A 154 4.52 25.82 9.08
C HIS A 154 4.26 25.25 7.68
N ARG A 155 3.34 25.84 6.92
CA ARG A 155 3.02 25.40 5.56
C ARG A 155 2.59 23.92 5.46
N ILE A 156 1.94 23.42 6.51
CA ILE A 156 1.24 22.13 6.48
C ILE A 156 -0.14 22.33 5.85
N THR A 157 -0.84 23.38 6.24
CA THR A 157 -2.17 23.76 5.74
C THR A 157 -2.12 25.01 4.86
N ARG A 158 -3.22 25.29 4.15
CA ARG A 158 -3.28 26.44 3.21
C ARG A 158 -3.03 27.79 3.86
N GLY A 159 -3.37 27.94 5.14
CA GLY A 159 -3.12 29.16 5.91
C GLY A 159 -1.66 29.47 6.09
N ARG A 160 -0.78 28.48 5.93
CA ARG A 160 0.68 28.56 6.17
C ARG A 160 1.04 28.90 7.62
N ASP A 161 0.05 28.94 8.50
CA ASP A 161 0.24 29.19 9.92
C ASP A 161 0.83 27.95 10.63
N LEU A 162 1.24 28.14 11.88
CA LEU A 162 1.66 27.04 12.71
C LEU A 162 0.54 26.01 12.84
N THR A 163 0.85 24.80 12.47
CA THR A 163 -0.05 23.64 12.59
C THR A 163 0.59 22.59 13.48
N VAL A 164 -0.16 22.12 14.49
CA VAL A 164 0.26 21.02 15.35
C VAL A 164 -0.30 19.73 14.75
N VAL A 165 0.54 18.73 14.60
CA VAL A 165 0.22 17.39 14.12
C VAL A 165 0.16 16.46 15.32
N ALA A 166 -1.00 15.91 15.61
CA ALA A 166 -1.25 15.12 16.81
C ALA A 166 -1.73 13.71 16.47
N GLY A 167 -1.03 12.69 16.96
CA GLY A 167 -1.42 11.31 16.80
C GLY A 167 -2.45 10.88 17.83
N ALA A 168 -3.33 9.99 17.41
CA ALA A 168 -4.40 9.35 18.19
C ALA A 168 -4.48 7.86 17.81
N PRO A 169 -3.57 7.00 18.27
CA PRO A 169 -3.32 5.67 17.71
C PRO A 169 -4.46 4.66 17.90
N ARG A 170 -5.48 4.98 18.68
CA ARG A 170 -6.64 4.10 18.88
C ARG A 170 -7.96 4.65 18.33
N ALA A 171 -7.94 5.83 17.71
CA ALA A 171 -9.13 6.42 17.10
C ALA A 171 -9.78 5.44 16.11
N ASN A 172 -11.08 5.22 16.25
CA ASN A 172 -11.86 4.31 15.41
C ASN A 172 -11.23 2.91 15.24
N HIS A 173 -10.51 2.42 16.27
CA HIS A 173 -9.81 1.14 16.30
C HIS A 173 -8.67 0.97 15.25
N SER A 174 -8.37 1.97 14.45
CA SER A 174 -7.29 1.96 13.45
C SER A 174 -6.22 3.00 13.73
N GLY A 175 -6.60 4.06 14.41
CA GLY A 175 -5.77 5.24 14.66
C GLY A 175 -6.10 6.40 13.74
N ALA A 176 -5.66 7.58 14.13
CA ALA A 176 -5.81 8.82 13.35
C ALA A 176 -4.67 9.79 13.67
N VAL A 177 -4.47 10.75 12.77
CA VAL A 177 -3.63 11.94 12.99
C VAL A 177 -4.48 13.17 12.71
N VAL A 178 -4.46 14.12 13.64
CA VAL A 178 -5.28 15.33 13.59
C VAL A 178 -4.38 16.54 13.37
N LEU A 179 -4.70 17.35 12.37
CA LEU A 179 -4.05 18.62 12.10
C LEU A 179 -4.79 19.74 12.83
N LEU A 180 -4.11 20.41 13.76
CA LEU A 180 -4.68 21.39 14.65
C LEU A 180 -4.08 22.76 14.40
N ARG A 181 -4.92 23.77 14.27
CA ARG A 181 -4.55 25.16 14.07
C ARG A 181 -5.22 26.05 15.12
N LYS A 182 -4.57 27.15 15.47
CA LYS A 182 -5.17 28.24 16.28
C LYS A 182 -6.43 28.78 15.60
N GLU A 183 -7.53 28.90 16.31
CA GLU A 183 -8.79 29.41 15.75
C GLU A 183 -8.70 30.89 15.38
N SER A 184 -8.27 31.72 16.33
CA SER A 184 -8.06 33.17 16.16
C SER A 184 -7.21 33.70 17.31
N ASP A 185 -6.75 34.94 17.22
CA ASP A 185 -5.96 35.57 18.28
C ASP A 185 -6.75 35.84 19.57
N ILE A 186 -8.08 35.76 19.54
CA ILE A 186 -8.97 36.00 20.69
C ILE A 186 -9.47 34.69 21.31
N SER A 187 -9.34 33.58 20.62
CA SER A 187 -9.86 32.28 21.06
C SER A 187 -8.77 31.40 21.65
N SER A 188 -9.02 30.80 22.79
CA SER A 188 -8.12 29.79 23.44
C SER A 188 -8.27 28.38 22.81
N ARG A 189 -8.91 28.28 21.66
CA ARG A 189 -9.25 26.99 21.04
C ARG A 189 -8.35 26.63 19.87
N LEU A 190 -8.01 25.32 19.78
CA LEU A 190 -7.42 24.72 18.60
C LEU A 190 -8.52 24.12 17.72
N LEU A 191 -8.56 24.52 16.45
CA LEU A 191 -9.46 23.98 15.42
C LEU A 191 -8.82 22.81 14.69
N VAL A 192 -9.66 21.87 14.30
CA VAL A 192 -9.29 20.78 13.40
C VAL A 192 -9.35 21.26 11.96
N GLU A 193 -8.21 21.29 11.28
CA GLU A 193 -8.14 21.57 9.86
C GLU A 193 -8.41 20.31 9.03
N HIS A 194 -7.81 19.19 9.43
CA HIS A 194 -7.97 17.90 8.76
C HIS A 194 -7.70 16.74 9.71
N THR A 195 -8.25 15.57 9.39
CA THR A 195 -7.97 14.32 10.10
C THR A 195 -7.60 13.23 9.10
N LEU A 196 -6.42 12.65 9.29
CA LEU A 196 -5.96 11.48 8.54
C LEU A 196 -6.33 10.22 9.32
N TYR A 197 -7.05 9.30 8.69
CA TYR A 197 -7.46 8.05 9.34
C TYR A 197 -6.60 6.88 8.90
N GLY A 198 -6.24 6.02 9.85
CA GLY A 198 -5.48 4.81 9.58
C GLY A 198 -6.30 3.80 8.76
N PRO A 199 -5.74 3.26 7.66
CA PRO A 199 -6.46 2.33 6.78
C PRO A 199 -6.56 0.90 7.33
N GLY A 200 -5.73 0.54 8.32
CA GLY A 200 -5.65 -0.81 8.88
C GLY A 200 -6.26 -0.93 10.28
N LEU A 201 -7.19 -1.87 10.48
CA LEU A 201 -7.73 -2.17 11.80
C LEU A 201 -6.60 -2.55 12.78
N ALA A 202 -6.62 -1.96 13.98
CA ALA A 202 -5.65 -2.18 15.05
C ALA A 202 -4.18 -1.85 14.68
N SER A 203 -3.95 -1.08 13.61
CA SER A 203 -2.59 -0.73 13.15
C SER A 203 -1.85 0.25 14.06
N SER A 204 -2.55 0.89 14.97
CA SER A 204 -2.04 1.99 15.81
C SER A 204 -1.47 3.15 14.98
N PHE A 205 -2.15 3.50 13.87
CA PHE A 205 -1.78 4.63 13.02
C PHE A 205 -1.78 5.93 13.81
N GLY A 206 -0.68 6.70 13.75
CA GLY A 206 -0.45 7.87 14.62
C GLY A 206 0.19 7.51 15.96
N TYR A 207 0.84 6.34 16.06
CA TYR A 207 1.64 5.97 17.22
C TYR A 207 2.83 6.92 17.39
N ASP A 208 3.46 7.26 16.28
CA ASP A 208 4.45 8.32 16.18
C ASP A 208 4.24 9.12 14.88
N VAL A 209 4.65 10.39 14.87
CA VAL A 209 4.47 11.31 13.76
C VAL A 209 5.71 12.20 13.59
N ALA A 210 6.08 12.46 12.34
CA ALA A 210 7.14 13.40 12.00
C ALA A 210 6.68 14.34 10.88
N VAL A 211 7.08 15.61 10.99
CA VAL A 211 6.83 16.67 9.99
C VAL A 211 8.16 17.01 9.31
N VAL A 212 8.17 16.87 7.99
CA VAL A 212 9.40 16.90 7.18
C VAL A 212 9.11 17.36 5.77
N ASP A 213 10.00 18.08 5.10
CA ASP A 213 9.90 18.46 3.68
C ASP A 213 10.68 17.46 2.81
N LEU A 214 10.07 16.31 2.54
CA LEU A 214 10.68 15.22 1.76
C LEU A 214 10.82 15.56 0.28
N SER A 215 9.91 16.37 -0.24
CA SER A 215 9.86 16.72 -1.66
C SER A 215 10.68 17.97 -2.01
N GLY A 216 11.14 18.73 -1.02
CA GLY A 216 11.91 19.97 -1.20
C GLY A 216 11.12 21.09 -1.84
N ASP A 217 9.80 21.03 -1.81
CA ASP A 217 8.91 22.05 -2.43
C ASP A 217 8.55 23.20 -1.47
N GLY A 218 9.00 23.10 -0.22
CA GLY A 218 8.77 24.05 0.84
C GLY A 218 7.42 23.88 1.56
N TRP A 219 6.64 22.85 1.24
CA TRP A 219 5.49 22.42 2.01
C TRP A 219 5.87 21.23 2.86
N GLN A 220 5.45 21.26 4.13
CA GLN A 220 5.79 20.18 5.05
C GLN A 220 4.91 18.96 4.81
N ASP A 221 5.53 17.80 4.66
CA ASP A 221 4.93 16.49 4.51
C ASP A 221 4.71 15.84 5.89
N ILE A 222 3.90 14.80 5.95
CA ILE A 222 3.61 14.11 7.20
C ILE A 222 3.95 12.63 7.08
N VAL A 223 4.76 12.16 8.01
CA VAL A 223 5.14 10.75 8.15
C VAL A 223 4.45 10.19 9.39
N VAL A 224 3.75 9.08 9.23
CA VAL A 224 2.93 8.49 10.30
C VAL A 224 3.30 7.03 10.52
N GLY A 225 3.72 6.72 11.74
CA GLY A 225 3.97 5.36 12.19
C GLY A 225 2.68 4.59 12.51
N ALA A 226 2.64 3.32 12.08
CA ALA A 226 1.58 2.36 12.37
C ALA A 226 2.21 1.00 12.73
N PRO A 227 2.85 0.88 13.92
CA PRO A 227 3.71 -0.24 14.26
C PRO A 227 2.98 -1.58 14.40
N GLN A 228 1.68 -1.57 14.61
CA GLN A 228 0.87 -2.79 14.73
C GLN A 228 0.13 -3.14 13.43
N PHE A 229 0.47 -2.49 12.32
CA PHE A 229 -0.07 -2.86 11.01
C PHE A 229 0.39 -4.27 10.62
N TYR A 230 -0.54 -5.07 10.10
CA TYR A 230 -0.25 -6.42 9.59
C TYR A 230 -1.03 -6.70 8.31
N MET A 231 -0.54 -7.63 7.51
CA MET A 231 -1.25 -8.16 6.34
C MET A 231 -1.64 -9.61 6.58
N LYS A 232 -2.72 -10.06 5.94
CA LYS A 232 -3.27 -11.41 6.09
C LYS A 232 -2.26 -12.51 5.78
N ASP A 233 -1.33 -12.24 4.86
CA ASP A 233 -0.29 -13.20 4.43
C ASP A 233 0.91 -13.26 5.39
N GLY A 234 0.88 -12.48 6.47
CA GLY A 234 1.78 -12.62 7.61
C GLY A 234 3.20 -12.06 7.45
N ASP A 235 3.54 -11.49 6.30
CA ASP A 235 4.92 -11.05 6.00
C ASP A 235 5.22 -9.60 6.38
N VAL A 236 4.22 -8.85 6.86
CA VAL A 236 4.37 -7.44 7.24
C VAL A 236 4.11 -7.26 8.73
N GLY A 237 5.08 -6.67 9.44
CA GLY A 237 5.02 -6.33 10.86
C GLY A 237 5.29 -4.85 11.10
N GLY A 238 4.25 -4.03 11.03
CA GLY A 238 4.30 -2.57 11.11
C GLY A 238 4.40 -1.90 9.74
N ALA A 239 3.98 -0.65 9.68
CA ALA A 239 4.03 0.18 8.47
C ALA A 239 4.26 1.66 8.82
N VAL A 240 4.78 2.40 7.86
CA VAL A 240 4.85 3.86 7.89
C VAL A 240 4.13 4.41 6.66
N TYR A 241 3.32 5.42 6.88
CA TYR A 241 2.57 6.11 5.83
C TYR A 241 3.14 7.51 5.61
N VAL A 242 3.58 7.78 4.41
CA VAL A 242 4.17 9.06 4.01
C VAL A 242 3.15 9.82 3.15
N TYR A 243 2.73 10.95 3.62
CA TYR A 243 1.79 11.84 2.95
C TYR A 243 2.53 13.03 2.37
N ILE A 244 2.68 13.08 1.06
CA ILE A 244 3.30 14.22 0.37
C ILE A 244 2.27 15.33 0.20
N ASN A 245 2.57 16.49 0.73
CA ASN A 245 1.67 17.63 0.81
C ASN A 245 1.45 18.26 -0.57
N GLN A 246 0.18 18.45 -0.94
CA GLN A 246 -0.19 19.09 -2.18
C GLN A 246 -0.62 20.56 -1.93
N ALA A 247 0.32 21.39 -1.51
CA ALA A 247 0.08 22.79 -1.21
C ALA A 247 -1.07 23.02 -0.21
N GLY A 248 -1.06 22.26 0.88
CA GLY A 248 -2.03 22.32 1.97
C GLY A 248 -3.38 21.69 1.66
N ARG A 249 -3.47 20.79 0.67
CA ARG A 249 -4.70 20.07 0.29
C ARG A 249 -4.59 18.62 0.69
N TRP A 250 -5.28 18.21 1.74
CA TRP A 250 -5.22 16.86 2.31
C TRP A 250 -6.32 15.92 1.81
N ASP A 251 -7.41 16.42 1.20
CA ASP A 251 -8.62 15.65 0.87
C ASP A 251 -8.43 14.51 -0.14
N ARG A 252 -7.35 14.51 -0.92
CA ARG A 252 -7.12 13.58 -2.04
C ARG A 252 -5.72 12.98 -2.07
N ILE A 253 -4.97 13.11 -1.00
CA ILE A 253 -3.61 12.56 -0.93
C ILE A 253 -3.68 11.04 -0.70
N THR A 254 -3.03 10.30 -1.59
CA THR A 254 -2.79 8.87 -1.38
C THR A 254 -1.41 8.72 -0.77
N PRO A 255 -1.29 8.17 0.46
CA PRO A 255 0.01 8.00 1.08
C PRO A 255 0.85 6.93 0.43
N VAL A 256 2.14 7.12 0.40
CA VAL A 256 3.13 6.06 0.14
C VAL A 256 3.28 5.23 1.41
N ARG A 257 3.12 3.91 1.32
CA ARG A 257 3.27 3.01 2.45
C ARG A 257 4.60 2.27 2.38
N LEU A 258 5.39 2.39 3.44
CA LEU A 258 6.59 1.60 3.69
C LEU A 258 6.22 0.46 4.65
N ASN A 259 6.66 -0.76 4.35
CA ASN A 259 6.34 -1.95 5.13
C ASN A 259 7.57 -2.44 5.90
N GLY A 260 7.37 -2.79 7.15
CA GLY A 260 8.37 -3.48 7.97
C GLY A 260 8.38 -4.99 7.75
N THR A 261 9.44 -5.63 8.21
CA THR A 261 9.55 -7.10 8.29
C THR A 261 8.58 -7.65 9.31
N LYS A 262 8.27 -8.93 9.22
CA LYS A 262 7.37 -9.62 10.14
C LYS A 262 7.76 -9.38 11.60
N ASP A 263 6.78 -9.08 12.43
CA ASP A 263 6.89 -8.89 13.89
C ASP A 263 7.87 -7.78 14.34
N SER A 264 8.34 -6.92 13.42
CA SER A 264 9.38 -5.91 13.70
C SER A 264 8.91 -4.66 14.44
N MET A 265 7.60 -4.40 14.51
CA MET A 265 7.02 -3.13 14.99
C MET A 265 7.59 -1.91 14.24
N PHE A 266 7.83 -2.05 12.94
CA PHE A 266 8.32 -0.98 12.07
C PHE A 266 7.39 0.24 12.12
N GLY A 267 7.96 1.43 12.34
CA GLY A 267 7.21 2.66 12.52
C GLY A 267 6.79 2.92 13.98
N LEU A 268 7.40 2.22 14.95
CA LEU A 268 7.23 2.54 16.37
C LEU A 268 7.82 3.90 16.72
N ALA A 269 8.92 4.26 16.07
CA ALA A 269 9.51 5.59 16.07
C ALA A 269 9.72 6.06 14.63
N VAL A 270 9.36 7.30 14.32
CA VAL A 270 9.61 7.98 13.04
C VAL A 270 10.18 9.38 13.34
N GLU A 271 11.25 9.77 12.66
CA GLU A 271 11.94 11.02 12.97
C GLU A 271 12.43 11.71 11.70
N ASN A 272 12.30 13.03 11.66
CA ASN A 272 12.97 13.91 10.69
C ASN A 272 14.45 14.02 11.07
N ILE A 273 15.32 13.44 10.27
CA ILE A 273 16.75 13.44 10.52
C ILE A 273 17.52 14.52 9.74
N GLY A 274 16.78 15.42 9.06
CA GLY A 274 17.34 16.44 8.18
C GLY A 274 17.88 15.87 6.89
N ASP A 275 18.52 16.69 6.09
CA ASP A 275 19.17 16.27 4.84
C ASP A 275 20.56 15.68 5.16
N ILE A 276 20.61 14.35 5.44
CA ILE A 276 21.84 13.67 5.88
C ILE A 276 22.85 13.42 4.76
N ASN A 277 22.44 13.57 3.51
CA ASN A 277 23.30 13.40 2.35
C ASN A 277 23.56 14.71 1.58
N GLN A 278 22.96 15.80 2.02
CA GLN A 278 23.04 17.13 1.42
C GLN A 278 22.60 17.19 -0.06
N ASP A 279 21.55 16.42 -0.41
CA ASP A 279 20.96 16.47 -1.74
C ASP A 279 19.84 17.53 -1.87
N SER A 280 19.53 18.25 -0.79
CA SER A 280 18.51 19.30 -0.66
C SER A 280 17.08 18.78 -0.44
N TYR A 281 16.93 17.52 -0.11
CA TYR A 281 15.71 16.89 0.36
C TYR A 281 15.91 16.42 1.80
N GLU A 282 14.94 16.66 2.66
CA GLU A 282 15.01 16.12 4.02
C GLU A 282 14.79 14.61 4.02
N ASP A 283 15.38 13.93 5.00
CA ASP A 283 15.40 12.48 5.12
C ASP A 283 14.72 12.04 6.42
N ILE A 284 14.32 10.78 6.48
CA ILE A 284 13.69 10.21 7.68
C ILE A 284 14.38 8.95 8.17
N ALA A 285 14.29 8.74 9.48
CA ALA A 285 14.64 7.48 10.12
C ALA A 285 13.38 6.78 10.65
N VAL A 286 13.32 5.47 10.50
CA VAL A 286 12.21 4.63 10.98
C VAL A 286 12.75 3.52 11.87
N GLY A 287 12.27 3.46 13.11
CA GLY A 287 12.61 2.42 14.07
C GLY A 287 11.76 1.16 13.90
N ALA A 288 12.43 0.01 14.01
CA ALA A 288 11.84 -1.32 14.02
C ALA A 288 12.45 -2.13 15.17
N PRO A 289 12.08 -1.84 16.43
CA PRO A 289 12.82 -2.33 17.60
C PRO A 289 12.72 -3.85 17.82
N TYR A 290 11.71 -4.50 17.29
CA TYR A 290 11.57 -5.96 17.42
C TYR A 290 12.14 -6.73 16.23
N ASP A 291 12.70 -6.05 15.24
CA ASP A 291 13.42 -6.70 14.14
C ASP A 291 14.62 -7.49 14.65
N ASP A 292 15.09 -8.45 13.87
CA ASP A 292 16.25 -9.28 14.18
C ASP A 292 16.16 -9.94 15.57
N SER A 293 14.99 -10.56 15.83
CA SER A 293 14.70 -11.26 17.12
C SER A 293 14.80 -10.34 18.35
N GLY A 294 14.50 -9.06 18.21
CA GLY A 294 14.49 -8.08 19.29
C GLY A 294 15.83 -7.37 19.52
N ALA A 295 16.83 -7.58 18.66
CA ALA A 295 18.02 -6.73 18.64
C ALA A 295 17.67 -5.31 18.15
N GLY A 296 16.76 -5.23 17.18
CA GLY A 296 16.24 -4.00 16.62
C GLY A 296 17.04 -3.44 15.46
N LYS A 297 16.34 -2.71 14.58
CA LYS A 297 16.91 -2.02 13.42
C LYS A 297 16.35 -0.61 13.28
N VAL A 298 17.10 0.24 12.60
CA VAL A 298 16.66 1.56 12.14
C VAL A 298 16.88 1.64 10.64
N TYR A 299 15.87 2.07 9.92
CA TYR A 299 15.86 2.19 8.46
C TYR A 299 15.90 3.66 8.10
N ILE A 300 16.88 4.05 7.27
CA ILE A 300 17.05 5.41 6.77
C ILE A 300 16.48 5.48 5.35
N TYR A 301 15.60 6.46 5.11
CA TYR A 301 15.01 6.71 3.80
C TYR A 301 15.28 8.13 3.36
N HIS A 302 15.69 8.29 2.10
CA HIS A 302 15.95 9.58 1.49
C HIS A 302 14.72 10.19 0.84
N GLY A 303 14.59 11.51 1.02
CA GLY A 303 13.68 12.34 0.23
C GLY A 303 14.08 12.40 -1.24
N SER A 304 13.22 12.96 -2.06
CA SER A 304 13.47 13.20 -3.50
C SER A 304 12.40 14.11 -4.09
N ALA A 305 12.62 14.65 -5.28
CA ALA A 305 11.64 15.47 -5.98
C ALA A 305 10.25 14.81 -6.16
N GLU A 306 10.20 13.47 -6.12
CA GLU A 306 8.96 12.70 -6.21
C GLU A 306 8.36 12.34 -4.83
N GLY A 307 8.96 12.84 -3.75
CA GLY A 307 8.62 12.55 -2.36
C GLY A 307 9.66 11.67 -1.69
N ILE A 308 9.37 10.39 -1.43
CA ILE A 308 10.28 9.48 -0.71
C ILE A 308 10.74 8.33 -1.58
N LYS A 309 12.03 7.97 -1.48
CA LYS A 309 12.57 6.74 -2.04
C LYS A 309 12.13 5.56 -1.17
N THR A 310 11.38 4.61 -1.74
CA THR A 310 10.74 3.52 -0.98
C THR A 310 11.70 2.40 -0.55
N SER A 311 12.91 2.36 -1.10
CA SER A 311 13.99 1.47 -0.66
C SER A 311 14.84 2.17 0.39
N PRO A 312 15.17 1.53 1.52
CA PRO A 312 16.03 2.14 2.52
C PRO A 312 17.42 2.39 1.96
N ALA A 313 17.95 3.57 2.19
CA ALA A 313 19.31 3.94 1.81
C ALA A 313 20.36 3.28 2.71
N GLN A 314 20.01 3.10 3.98
CA GLN A 314 20.85 2.44 4.97
C GLN A 314 20.00 1.76 6.03
N ILE A 315 20.52 0.66 6.58
CA ILE A 315 19.93 -0.06 7.72
C ILE A 315 20.96 -0.11 8.83
N LEU A 316 20.61 0.46 9.99
CA LEU A 316 21.42 0.37 11.20
C LEU A 316 20.89 -0.80 12.04
N SER A 317 21.77 -1.64 12.55
CA SER A 317 21.40 -2.83 13.33
C SER A 317 21.93 -2.74 14.76
N GLY A 318 21.10 -3.16 15.72
CA GLY A 318 21.50 -3.30 17.13
C GLY A 318 22.36 -4.55 17.41
N THR A 319 22.33 -5.55 16.52
CA THR A 319 23.01 -6.84 16.69
C THR A 319 24.52 -6.70 16.91
N PRO A 320 25.29 -5.91 16.14
CA PRO A 320 26.75 -5.77 16.36
C PRO A 320 27.12 -5.18 17.71
N HIS A 321 26.18 -4.45 18.34
CA HIS A 321 26.37 -3.77 19.62
C HIS A 321 25.70 -4.49 20.79
N ASN A 322 25.16 -5.70 20.54
CA ASN A 322 24.44 -6.50 21.55
C ASN A 322 23.30 -5.70 22.23
N MET A 323 22.59 -4.91 21.46
CA MET A 323 21.49 -4.05 21.93
C MET A 323 20.17 -4.83 21.99
N ARG A 324 19.26 -4.35 22.84
CA ARG A 324 17.88 -4.82 22.91
C ARG A 324 16.94 -3.69 22.49
N LEU A 325 16.04 -3.99 21.56
CA LEU A 325 15.04 -3.06 21.06
C LEU A 325 15.68 -1.73 20.56
N PHE A 326 16.77 -1.85 19.82
CA PHE A 326 17.43 -0.74 19.17
C PHE A 326 16.47 -0.10 18.14
N GLY A 327 16.38 1.25 18.13
CA GLY A 327 15.40 1.98 17.35
C GLY A 327 14.06 2.17 18.08
N TYR A 328 14.04 2.00 19.41
CA TYR A 328 12.85 2.27 20.23
C TYR A 328 12.50 3.76 20.27
N SER A 329 13.50 4.62 20.25
CA SER A 329 13.38 6.07 20.11
C SER A 329 14.48 6.61 19.20
N LEU A 330 14.16 7.70 18.51
CA LEU A 330 15.05 8.36 17.55
C LEU A 330 15.13 9.85 17.87
N ALA A 331 16.26 10.46 17.53
CA ALA A 331 16.41 11.91 17.47
C ALA A 331 17.42 12.26 16.37
N GLY A 332 17.14 13.31 15.62
CA GLY A 332 17.97 13.70 14.47
C GLY A 332 17.95 15.18 14.18
N ASN A 333 18.33 15.52 12.96
CA ASN A 333 18.36 16.89 12.43
C ASN A 333 19.26 17.88 13.23
N MET A 334 20.33 17.38 13.82
CA MET A 334 21.31 18.20 14.53
C MET A 334 22.74 17.75 14.17
N ASP A 335 23.58 18.69 13.79
CA ASP A 335 25.00 18.48 13.52
C ASP A 335 25.80 18.61 14.83
N LEU A 336 26.14 17.48 15.46
CA LEU A 336 26.79 17.40 16.77
C LEU A 336 28.30 17.62 16.67
N ASP A 337 28.92 17.38 15.52
CA ASP A 337 30.36 17.46 15.33
C ASP A 337 30.79 18.64 14.45
N SER A 338 29.86 19.47 14.02
CA SER A 338 30.07 20.65 13.17
C SER A 338 30.71 20.31 11.81
N ASN A 339 30.29 19.16 11.24
CA ASN A 339 30.72 18.73 9.91
C ASN A 339 29.78 19.19 8.80
N SER A 340 28.69 19.87 9.13
CA SER A 340 27.59 20.35 8.28
C SER A 340 26.59 19.24 7.81
N TYR A 341 26.69 18.04 8.33
CA TYR A 341 25.77 16.95 8.10
C TYR A 341 25.04 16.63 9.41
N PRO A 342 23.71 16.57 9.41
CA PRO A 342 22.97 16.24 10.62
C PRO A 342 23.24 14.79 11.07
N ASP A 343 23.30 14.59 12.38
CA ASP A 343 23.59 13.31 13.01
C ASP A 343 22.32 12.64 13.53
N VAL A 344 22.39 11.34 13.82
CA VAL A 344 21.25 10.55 14.30
C VAL A 344 21.60 9.88 15.64
N ALA A 345 20.77 10.11 16.64
CA ALA A 345 20.82 9.41 17.91
C ALA A 345 19.74 8.32 17.95
N VAL A 346 20.09 7.13 18.38
CA VAL A 346 19.21 5.97 18.47
C VAL A 346 19.18 5.44 19.89
N GLY A 347 17.99 5.43 20.46
CA GLY A 347 17.72 4.84 21.77
C GLY A 347 17.34 3.36 21.69
N SER A 348 17.48 2.70 22.83
CA SER A 348 17.19 1.28 22.99
C SER A 348 16.69 0.99 24.41
N LEU A 349 16.25 -0.23 24.69
CA LEU A 349 15.99 -0.67 26.07
C LEU A 349 17.21 -1.34 26.73
N SER A 350 18.39 -1.13 26.19
CA SER A 350 19.66 -1.36 26.86
C SER A 350 20.03 -0.14 27.69
N ASP A 351 21.16 -0.20 28.41
CA ASP A 351 21.73 0.86 29.23
C ASP A 351 22.49 1.91 28.43
N SER A 352 22.45 1.86 27.12
CA SER A 352 23.21 2.68 26.19
C SER A 352 22.36 3.24 25.06
N ALA A 353 22.67 4.42 24.58
CA ALA A 353 22.20 4.98 23.33
C ALA A 353 23.38 5.10 22.35
N LEU A 354 23.10 4.98 21.06
CA LEU A 354 24.10 5.10 20.00
C LEU A 354 23.89 6.37 19.21
N ILE A 355 24.97 7.09 18.98
CA ILE A 355 24.99 8.27 18.13
C ILE A 355 25.74 7.93 16.86
N TYR A 356 25.08 8.10 15.73
CA TYR A 356 25.63 7.91 14.40
C TYR A 356 25.95 9.28 13.81
N ARG A 357 27.24 9.53 13.59
CA ARG A 357 27.71 10.76 12.95
C ARG A 357 27.63 10.58 11.44
N ALA A 358 26.88 11.48 10.78
CA ALA A 358 26.75 11.46 9.33
C ALA A 358 28.08 11.77 8.65
N ARG A 359 28.40 11.02 7.62
CA ARG A 359 29.64 11.14 6.88
C ARG A 359 29.46 12.04 5.68
N PRO A 360 30.43 12.93 5.37
CA PRO A 360 30.37 13.73 4.16
C PRO A 360 30.18 12.87 2.91
N VAL A 361 29.26 13.25 2.04
CA VAL A 361 28.92 12.56 0.80
C VAL A 361 29.67 13.22 -0.34
N ILE A 362 30.33 12.41 -1.14
CA ILE A 362 31.16 12.84 -2.28
C ILE A 362 30.70 12.18 -3.55
N SER A 363 30.43 12.99 -4.56
CA SER A 363 30.18 12.55 -5.91
C SER A 363 31.49 12.56 -6.70
N ILE A 364 31.97 11.39 -7.15
CA ILE A 364 33.15 11.26 -7.99
C ILE A 364 32.73 11.13 -9.45
N SER A 365 33.01 12.16 -10.21
CA SER A 365 32.83 12.12 -11.67
C SER A 365 34.05 11.49 -12.33
N ARG A 366 33.78 10.60 -13.26
CA ARG A 366 34.78 9.86 -14.03
C ARG A 366 34.58 10.20 -15.51
N ALA A 367 35.54 10.84 -16.12
CA ALA A 367 35.52 11.09 -17.55
C ALA A 367 36.50 10.13 -18.22
N VAL A 368 35.96 9.14 -18.92
CA VAL A 368 36.77 8.11 -19.59
C VAL A 368 36.79 8.37 -21.10
N LYS A 369 37.96 8.32 -21.68
CA LYS A 369 38.18 8.39 -23.13
C LYS A 369 39.06 7.24 -23.57
N VAL A 370 38.82 6.74 -24.77
CA VAL A 370 39.63 5.70 -25.41
C VAL A 370 40.14 6.21 -26.77
N SER A 371 41.40 6.00 -27.04
CA SER A 371 42.02 6.39 -28.33
C SER A 371 42.93 5.28 -28.84
N PRO A 372 42.70 4.79 -30.06
CA PRO A 372 41.53 5.03 -30.93
C PRO A 372 40.28 4.32 -30.37
N GLN A 373 39.09 4.87 -30.66
CA GLN A 373 37.81 4.27 -30.25
C GLN A 373 37.41 3.09 -31.13
N GLU A 374 37.88 3.11 -32.38
CA GLU A 374 37.74 2.01 -33.32
C GLU A 374 39.09 1.40 -33.60
N ILE A 375 39.22 0.09 -33.47
CA ILE A 375 40.46 -0.66 -33.65
C ILE A 375 40.41 -1.42 -34.95
N ASP A 376 41.37 -1.10 -35.82
CA ASP A 376 41.63 -1.91 -37.00
C ASP A 376 42.61 -3.06 -36.64
N LEU A 377 42.13 -4.28 -36.79
CA LEU A 377 42.92 -5.48 -36.48
C LEU A 377 44.07 -5.76 -37.47
N ALA A 378 44.09 -5.08 -38.63
CA ALA A 378 45.17 -5.16 -39.59
C ALA A 378 46.35 -4.24 -39.24
N ILE A 379 46.10 -3.17 -38.42
CA ILE A 379 47.09 -2.15 -38.09
C ILE A 379 47.70 -2.41 -36.72
N LYS A 380 49.00 -2.70 -36.69
CA LYS A 380 49.73 -2.82 -35.41
C LYS A 380 50.14 -1.44 -34.92
N THR A 381 49.63 -1.06 -33.72
CA THR A 381 49.81 0.29 -33.14
C THR A 381 50.92 0.37 -32.11
N CYS A 382 51.44 -0.78 -31.61
CA CYS A 382 52.50 -0.83 -30.62
C CYS A 382 53.44 -2.03 -30.85
N GLY A 383 54.41 -1.85 -31.74
CA GLY A 383 55.35 -2.91 -32.12
C GLY A 383 54.68 -4.05 -32.85
N SER A 384 54.77 -5.27 -32.33
CA SER A 384 54.14 -6.46 -32.93
C SER A 384 52.68 -6.64 -32.55
N SER A 385 52.09 -5.75 -31.72
CA SER A 385 50.78 -5.88 -31.13
C SER A 385 49.89 -4.68 -31.44
N ILE A 386 48.60 -4.83 -31.15
CA ILE A 386 47.61 -3.76 -31.28
C ILE A 386 47.34 -3.20 -29.90
N CYS A 387 47.51 -1.89 -29.72
CA CYS A 387 47.25 -1.19 -28.48
C CYS A 387 46.31 -0.01 -28.68
N PHE A 388 45.61 0.33 -27.61
CA PHE A 388 44.84 1.54 -27.46
C PHE A 388 45.09 2.15 -26.06
N THR A 389 44.86 3.44 -25.93
CA THR A 389 45.08 4.15 -24.68
C THR A 389 43.75 4.48 -24.04
N VAL A 390 43.59 4.12 -22.73
CA VAL A 390 42.46 4.53 -21.90
C VAL A 390 42.94 5.72 -21.06
N GLU A 391 42.34 6.87 -21.27
CA GLU A 391 42.49 8.06 -20.42
C GLU A 391 41.29 8.10 -19.45
N ALA A 392 41.54 7.97 -18.16
CA ALA A 392 40.54 8.12 -17.12
C ALA A 392 40.88 9.33 -16.26
N CYS A 393 39.95 10.29 -16.20
CA CYS A 393 40.08 11.52 -15.45
C CYS A 393 39.05 11.53 -14.32
N PHE A 394 39.50 11.80 -13.12
CA PHE A 394 38.67 11.83 -11.92
C PHE A 394 38.65 13.25 -11.35
N PHE A 395 37.48 13.68 -10.90
CA PHE A 395 37.30 14.85 -10.06
C PHE A 395 36.12 14.61 -9.13
N TYR A 396 36.08 15.32 -8.01
CA TYR A 396 34.96 15.15 -7.08
C TYR A 396 34.27 16.46 -6.79
N GLU A 397 33.01 16.34 -6.42
CA GLU A 397 32.18 17.39 -5.85
C GLU A 397 31.65 16.92 -4.49
N ALA A 398 31.53 17.85 -3.55
CA ALA A 398 31.00 17.58 -2.22
C ALA A 398 30.25 18.82 -1.71
N LYS A 399 29.35 18.62 -0.80
CA LYS A 399 28.65 19.69 -0.09
C LYS A 399 29.07 19.65 1.38
N PRO A 400 29.14 20.80 2.08
CA PRO A 400 29.11 22.15 1.51
C PRO A 400 30.36 22.45 0.67
N ALA A 401 30.31 23.48 -0.14
CA ALA A 401 31.42 23.86 -1.03
C ALA A 401 32.77 24.14 -0.26
N SER A 402 32.70 24.45 1.02
CA SER A 402 33.83 24.60 1.91
C SER A 402 34.54 23.29 2.26
N TYR A 403 33.84 22.12 2.11
CA TYR A 403 34.44 20.82 2.40
C TYR A 403 35.24 20.33 1.20
N SER A 404 36.53 20.66 1.18
CA SER A 404 37.44 20.35 0.08
C SER A 404 38.72 19.64 0.58
N PRO A 405 38.56 18.42 1.14
CA PRO A 405 39.72 17.66 1.62
C PRO A 405 40.55 17.12 0.42
N ARG A 406 41.84 16.88 0.68
CA ARG A 406 42.63 16.07 -0.23
C ARG A 406 42.26 14.60 -0.07
N LEU A 407 41.74 13.98 -1.14
CA LEU A 407 41.32 12.59 -1.15
C LEU A 407 42.34 11.70 -1.85
N THR A 408 42.59 10.52 -1.31
CA THR A 408 43.24 9.45 -2.03
C THR A 408 42.19 8.45 -2.42
N ILE A 409 41.96 8.27 -3.72
CA ILE A 409 41.07 7.29 -4.27
C ILE A 409 41.84 6.06 -4.80
N SER A 410 41.26 4.88 -4.66
CA SER A 410 41.65 3.69 -5.38
C SER A 410 40.75 3.62 -6.62
N TYR A 411 41.35 3.48 -7.77
CA TYR A 411 40.62 3.28 -9.00
C TYR A 411 40.91 1.88 -9.57
N THR A 412 39.89 1.34 -10.22
CA THR A 412 39.98 0.07 -10.91
C THR A 412 39.48 0.26 -12.34
N VAL A 413 40.33 -0.13 -13.30
CA VAL A 413 39.95 -0.19 -14.71
C VAL A 413 39.91 -1.66 -15.12
N GLU A 414 38.77 -2.10 -15.62
CA GLU A 414 38.52 -3.50 -15.96
C GLU A 414 38.09 -3.64 -17.44
N ALA A 415 38.65 -4.63 -18.17
CA ALA A 415 38.28 -4.90 -19.54
C ALA A 415 37.44 -6.18 -19.63
N ASP A 416 36.38 -6.16 -20.45
CA ASP A 416 35.51 -7.32 -20.74
C ASP A 416 34.84 -7.94 -19.52
N GLY A 417 34.35 -7.15 -18.57
CA GLY A 417 33.78 -7.62 -17.30
C GLY A 417 32.63 -8.63 -17.50
N GLU A 418 31.66 -8.35 -18.35
CA GLU A 418 30.53 -9.26 -18.63
C GLU A 418 30.98 -10.59 -19.27
N ARG A 419 31.95 -10.54 -20.18
CA ARG A 419 32.51 -11.74 -20.80
C ARG A 419 33.19 -12.65 -19.76
N ARG A 420 33.83 -12.07 -18.77
CA ARG A 420 34.48 -12.79 -17.66
C ARG A 420 33.47 -13.39 -16.68
N LYS A 421 32.39 -12.73 -16.40
CA LYS A 421 31.29 -13.30 -15.60
C LYS A 421 30.73 -14.59 -16.22
N GLN A 422 30.82 -14.69 -17.58
CA GLN A 422 30.43 -15.89 -18.32
C GLN A 422 31.57 -16.95 -18.40
N GLY A 423 32.67 -16.75 -17.66
CA GLY A 423 33.82 -17.67 -17.64
C GLY A 423 34.72 -17.59 -18.88
N LEU A 424 34.56 -16.59 -19.76
CA LEU A 424 35.37 -16.40 -20.97
C LEU A 424 36.53 -15.44 -20.68
N PRO A 425 37.72 -15.65 -21.34
CA PRO A 425 38.88 -14.79 -21.15
C PRO A 425 38.65 -13.40 -21.72
N SER A 426 39.22 -12.35 -21.10
CA SER A 426 39.23 -10.99 -21.62
C SER A 426 40.00 -10.92 -22.94
N ARG A 427 39.57 -10.09 -23.89
CA ARG A 427 40.20 -9.83 -25.16
C ARG A 427 41.31 -8.76 -25.08
N ALA A 428 41.29 -7.97 -24.00
CA ALA A 428 42.29 -6.93 -23.76
C ALA A 428 43.07 -7.22 -22.47
N MET A 429 44.33 -6.76 -22.43
CA MET A 429 45.22 -6.88 -21.28
C MET A 429 45.91 -5.56 -21.01
N PHE A 430 46.07 -5.22 -19.72
CA PHE A 430 46.79 -4.03 -19.30
C PHE A 430 48.29 -4.30 -19.16
N ASN A 431 49.09 -3.38 -19.66
CA ASN A 431 50.55 -3.47 -19.55
C ASN A 431 50.98 -2.96 -18.17
N LYS A 432 51.53 -3.82 -17.31
CA LYS A 432 51.84 -3.58 -15.90
C LYS A 432 50.64 -3.48 -14.99
N SER A 433 49.93 -4.58 -14.82
CA SER A 433 49.02 -4.76 -13.68
C SER A 433 49.85 -4.97 -12.40
N HIS A 434 49.51 -4.26 -11.31
CA HIS A 434 50.04 -4.55 -10.00
C HIS A 434 49.39 -5.77 -9.33
N THR A 435 48.48 -6.40 -10.05
CA THR A 435 47.76 -7.62 -9.67
C THR A 435 48.20 -8.76 -10.59
N ASP A 436 48.14 -10.03 -10.16
CA ASP A 436 48.38 -11.22 -10.97
C ASP A 436 47.39 -11.41 -12.10
N VAL A 437 46.51 -10.40 -12.33
CA VAL A 437 45.37 -10.47 -13.23
C VAL A 437 45.59 -9.47 -14.39
N ASP A 438 45.65 -9.96 -15.61
CA ASP A 438 45.97 -9.16 -16.81
C ASP A 438 44.84 -8.27 -17.34
N TYR A 439 43.61 -8.53 -16.93
CA TYR A 439 42.41 -7.81 -17.40
C TYR A 439 41.96 -6.65 -16.46
N GLN A 440 42.68 -6.41 -15.38
CA GLN A 440 42.36 -5.40 -14.40
C GLN A 440 43.58 -4.54 -14.08
N PHE A 441 43.41 -3.25 -14.03
CA PHE A 441 44.44 -2.29 -13.66
C PHE A 441 43.96 -1.49 -12.46
N ASN A 442 44.68 -1.62 -11.34
CA ASN A 442 44.38 -0.94 -10.10
C ASN A 442 45.45 0.07 -9.76
N GLY A 443 45.09 1.16 -9.17
CA GLY A 443 46.05 2.17 -8.68
C GLY A 443 45.39 3.10 -7.70
N THR A 444 46.21 3.99 -7.17
CA THR A 444 45.77 5.06 -6.27
C THR A 444 46.06 6.41 -6.90
N LEU A 445 45.17 7.38 -6.68
CA LEU A 445 45.27 8.72 -7.21
C LEU A 445 44.87 9.75 -6.14
N ASP A 446 45.64 10.82 -6.06
CA ASP A 446 45.37 11.94 -5.13
C ASP A 446 44.56 13.02 -5.85
N LEU A 447 43.33 13.28 -5.36
CA LEU A 447 42.51 14.44 -5.71
C LEU A 447 42.78 15.56 -4.73
N ARG A 448 43.32 16.68 -5.21
CA ARG A 448 43.86 17.74 -4.34
C ARG A 448 42.77 18.63 -3.73
N GLY A 449 41.61 18.71 -4.37
CA GLY A 449 40.45 19.49 -3.95
C GLY A 449 39.28 19.31 -4.87
N GLN A 450 38.16 19.93 -4.51
CA GLN A 450 36.95 19.87 -5.35
C GLN A 450 37.20 20.41 -6.76
N LYS A 451 36.55 19.81 -7.76
CA LYS A 451 36.58 20.18 -9.18
C LYS A 451 37.97 20.15 -9.82
N GLN A 452 38.98 19.71 -9.10
CA GLN A 452 40.34 19.56 -9.64
C GLN A 452 40.47 18.19 -10.32
N LYS A 453 40.71 18.21 -11.63
CA LYS A 453 40.89 17.02 -12.46
C LYS A 453 42.26 16.37 -12.23
N ALA A 454 42.24 15.08 -12.00
CA ALA A 454 43.43 14.24 -12.04
C ALA A 454 43.21 13.09 -13.02
N CYS A 455 44.10 12.92 -13.96
CA CYS A 455 43.98 11.95 -15.06
C CYS A 455 45.09 10.91 -15.00
N ILE A 456 44.77 9.73 -15.48
CA ILE A 456 45.69 8.62 -15.70
C ILE A 456 45.58 8.15 -17.17
N ASN A 457 46.69 7.75 -17.75
CA ASN A 457 46.74 7.18 -19.07
C ASN A 457 47.27 5.74 -18.97
N ILE A 458 46.47 4.79 -19.48
CA ILE A 458 46.72 3.36 -19.39
C ILE A 458 46.80 2.81 -20.81
N VAL A 459 47.96 2.26 -21.13
CA VAL A 459 48.14 1.57 -22.42
C VAL A 459 47.62 0.14 -22.28
N THR A 460 46.63 -0.18 -23.08
CA THR A 460 45.95 -1.48 -23.13
C THR A 460 46.26 -2.21 -24.39
N LYS A 461 46.70 -3.45 -24.29
CA LYS A 461 47.08 -4.30 -25.41
C LYS A 461 45.95 -5.30 -25.71
N LEU A 462 45.67 -5.52 -26.98
CA LEU A 462 44.79 -6.61 -27.40
C LEU A 462 45.54 -7.95 -27.36
N LYS A 463 44.85 -9.00 -26.91
CA LYS A 463 45.35 -10.37 -26.96
C LYS A 463 45.35 -10.87 -28.41
N ASP A 464 46.31 -11.74 -28.70
CA ASP A 464 46.41 -12.39 -30.02
C ASP A 464 45.25 -13.39 -30.18
N ASN A 465 44.80 -13.62 -31.43
CA ASN A 465 43.76 -14.59 -31.79
C ASN A 465 42.37 -14.34 -31.16
N ILE A 466 41.90 -13.11 -31.17
CA ILE A 466 40.54 -12.76 -30.76
C ILE A 466 39.52 -13.41 -31.71
N LYS A 467 38.72 -14.33 -31.17
CA LYS A 467 37.68 -15.02 -31.94
C LYS A 467 36.39 -14.17 -32.04
N ASP A 468 36.10 -13.41 -31.03
CA ASP A 468 34.93 -12.52 -30.98
C ASP A 468 35.37 -11.09 -31.35
N LYS A 469 35.22 -10.77 -32.61
CA LYS A 469 35.55 -9.45 -33.21
C LYS A 469 34.31 -8.58 -33.42
N MET A 470 33.15 -9.10 -33.11
CA MET A 470 31.87 -8.47 -33.42
C MET A 470 31.34 -7.61 -32.26
N ARG A 471 31.62 -8.01 -31.06
CA ARG A 471 31.20 -7.26 -29.87
C ARG A 471 32.26 -6.27 -29.45
N SER A 472 31.86 -5.06 -29.08
CA SER A 472 32.75 -4.08 -28.48
C SER A 472 33.45 -4.64 -27.22
N ILE A 473 34.58 -4.06 -26.88
CA ILE A 473 35.29 -4.34 -25.63
C ILE A 473 34.82 -3.28 -24.60
N PRO A 474 34.00 -3.62 -23.62
CA PRO A 474 33.63 -2.68 -22.54
C PRO A 474 34.83 -2.49 -21.61
N ILE A 475 35.20 -1.23 -21.40
CA ILE A 475 36.15 -0.79 -20.38
C ILE A 475 35.36 -0.14 -19.23
N GLU A 476 35.38 -0.78 -18.10
CA GLU A 476 34.69 -0.36 -16.90
C GLU A 476 35.66 0.36 -15.98
N VAL A 477 35.30 1.56 -15.50
CA VAL A 477 36.11 2.36 -14.58
C VAL A 477 35.34 2.62 -13.31
N SER A 478 35.88 2.18 -12.19
CA SER A 478 35.32 2.41 -10.85
C SER A 478 36.33 3.15 -9.97
N ALA A 479 35.84 3.80 -8.92
CA ALA A 479 36.68 4.49 -7.95
C ALA A 479 36.10 4.36 -6.55
N GLU A 480 36.95 4.15 -5.56
CA GLU A 480 36.63 4.07 -4.14
C GLU A 480 37.51 5.02 -3.33
N ILE A 481 36.97 5.55 -2.23
CA ILE A 481 37.74 6.42 -1.33
C ILE A 481 38.57 5.56 -0.37
N VAL A 482 39.87 5.68 -0.45
CA VAL A 482 40.81 4.94 0.41
C VAL A 482 41.11 5.73 1.69
N SER A 483 41.44 7.02 1.55
CA SER A 483 41.81 7.84 2.69
C SER A 483 41.66 9.33 2.40
N THR A 484 41.53 10.11 3.48
CA THR A 484 41.63 11.55 3.45
C THR A 484 42.90 11.97 4.21
N LYS A 485 43.64 12.96 3.72
CA LYS A 485 44.72 13.52 4.54
C LYS A 485 44.11 14.21 5.75
N ARG A 486 44.60 13.85 6.95
CA ARG A 486 44.10 14.25 8.27
C ARG A 486 43.77 15.75 8.32
N GLN A 487 42.49 16.07 8.46
CA GLN A 487 42.04 17.36 8.94
C GLN A 487 42.34 17.46 10.45
N LYS A 488 42.55 18.70 10.93
CA LYS A 488 42.70 18.92 12.38
C LYS A 488 41.45 18.46 13.10
N VAL A 489 41.65 17.73 14.19
CA VAL A 489 40.57 17.32 15.11
C VAL A 489 39.84 18.58 15.58
N ARG A 490 38.57 18.70 15.27
CA ARG A 490 37.66 19.68 15.84
C ARG A 490 36.89 19.00 16.99
N ASN A 491 36.77 19.70 18.12
CA ASN A 491 35.99 19.25 19.29
C ASN A 491 36.39 17.86 19.88
N GLY A 492 37.65 17.42 19.72
CA GLY A 492 38.12 16.17 20.29
C GLY A 492 37.67 14.90 19.59
N LEU A 493 36.76 14.98 18.59
CA LEU A 493 36.28 13.83 17.83
C LEU A 493 37.14 13.55 16.59
N PRO A 494 37.39 12.27 16.23
CA PRO A 494 38.14 11.93 15.04
C PRO A 494 37.39 12.36 13.78
N PRO A 495 38.08 12.88 12.75
CA PRO A 495 37.45 13.24 11.48
C PRO A 495 36.88 11.99 10.82
N LEU A 496 35.69 12.12 10.20
CA LEU A 496 35.02 11.06 9.48
C LEU A 496 35.59 10.95 8.07
N MET A 497 35.72 9.72 7.61
CA MET A 497 36.03 9.44 6.22
C MET A 497 34.76 9.61 5.36
N PRO A 498 34.80 10.40 4.27
CA PRO A 498 33.65 10.59 3.42
C PRO A 498 33.21 9.28 2.75
N ILE A 499 32.00 9.26 2.26
CA ILE A 499 31.43 8.15 1.47
C ILE A 499 31.08 8.61 0.07
N LEU A 500 30.97 7.66 -0.83
CA LEU A 500 30.47 7.93 -2.18
C LEU A 500 28.94 8.09 -2.18
N ASP A 501 28.47 9.01 -3.00
CA ASP A 501 27.07 9.21 -3.27
C ASP A 501 26.48 7.96 -3.93
N SER A 502 25.53 7.33 -3.27
CA SER A 502 24.90 6.10 -3.74
C SER A 502 23.94 6.31 -4.93
N SER A 503 23.58 7.56 -5.23
CA SER A 503 22.78 7.91 -6.41
C SER A 503 23.57 7.85 -7.72
N GLN A 504 24.90 7.92 -7.61
CA GLN A 504 25.80 7.85 -8.78
C GLN A 504 26.09 6.39 -9.17
N PRO A 505 26.25 6.10 -10.47
CA PRO A 505 26.63 4.77 -10.90
C PRO A 505 27.99 4.40 -10.30
N SER A 506 28.13 3.16 -9.80
CA SER A 506 29.37 2.69 -9.18
C SER A 506 30.54 2.62 -10.15
N LYS A 507 30.25 2.54 -11.45
CA LYS A 507 31.23 2.45 -12.54
C LYS A 507 30.72 3.12 -13.80
N ASP A 508 31.65 3.65 -14.60
CA ASP A 508 31.40 4.14 -15.94
C ASP A 508 31.94 3.13 -16.96
N VAL A 509 31.23 2.95 -18.05
CA VAL A 509 31.57 2.00 -19.10
C VAL A 509 31.74 2.74 -20.39
N ILE A 510 32.88 2.54 -21.07
CA ILE A 510 33.11 2.99 -22.42
C ILE A 510 33.42 1.78 -23.33
N GLU A 511 32.91 1.79 -24.54
CA GLU A 511 33.09 0.70 -25.49
C GLU A 511 34.17 1.01 -26.53
N VAL A 512 35.01 0.04 -26.76
CA VAL A 512 36.02 0.06 -27.83
C VAL A 512 35.53 -0.85 -28.93
N ASN A 513 35.33 -0.29 -30.11
CA ASN A 513 34.78 -0.99 -31.24
C ASN A 513 35.93 -1.56 -32.15
N PHE A 514 35.60 -2.56 -32.94
CA PHE A 514 36.43 -3.03 -34.00
C PHE A 514 36.01 -2.41 -35.34
N VAL A 515 36.98 -2.07 -36.19
CA VAL A 515 36.70 -1.68 -37.59
C VAL A 515 35.96 -2.82 -38.29
N LYS A 516 34.87 -2.49 -38.92
CA LYS A 516 33.92 -3.45 -39.49
C LYS A 516 34.40 -3.88 -40.88
N GLU A 517 34.71 -5.15 -41.05
CA GLU A 517 35.07 -5.75 -42.35
C GLU A 517 33.80 -6.20 -43.09
N GLY A 518 33.78 -6.10 -44.44
CA GLY A 518 32.74 -6.65 -45.30
C GLY A 518 31.74 -5.62 -45.85
N CYS A 519 32.10 -4.35 -45.84
CA CYS A 519 31.23 -3.25 -46.26
C CYS A 519 31.76 -2.59 -47.55
N GLY A 520 31.94 -3.36 -48.61
CA GLY A 520 32.39 -2.84 -49.89
C GLY A 520 33.84 -2.30 -49.89
N SER A 521 34.28 -1.71 -50.98
CA SER A 521 35.61 -1.12 -51.12
C SER A 521 35.77 0.24 -50.44
N ASP A 522 34.67 0.86 -50.02
CA ASP A 522 34.64 2.16 -49.32
C ASP A 522 34.56 2.01 -47.79
N HIS A 523 34.56 0.78 -47.26
CA HIS A 523 34.39 0.46 -45.84
C HIS A 523 33.14 1.06 -45.22
N VAL A 524 32.18 1.51 -46.02
CA VAL A 524 30.91 2.09 -45.55
C VAL A 524 29.81 1.06 -45.75
N CYS A 525 29.35 0.47 -44.64
CA CYS A 525 28.20 -0.44 -44.66
C CYS A 525 26.89 0.29 -44.88
N ARG A 526 26.19 0.02 -45.98
CA ARG A 526 24.86 0.54 -46.29
C ARG A 526 23.83 -0.56 -46.10
N SER A 527 23.20 -0.57 -44.92
CA SER A 527 22.15 -1.55 -44.59
C SER A 527 20.79 -1.18 -45.20
N ASN A 528 19.91 -2.16 -45.33
CA ASN A 528 18.52 -1.97 -45.76
C ASN A 528 17.57 -2.74 -44.82
N LEU A 529 17.60 -2.36 -43.55
CA LEU A 529 16.76 -2.96 -42.53
C LEU A 529 15.30 -2.54 -42.71
N LYS A 530 14.40 -3.52 -42.77
CA LYS A 530 12.97 -3.32 -42.82
C LYS A 530 12.29 -4.16 -41.74
N MET A 531 11.27 -3.62 -41.13
CA MET A 531 10.53 -4.27 -40.03
C MET A 531 9.07 -4.44 -40.41
N GLU A 532 8.54 -5.62 -40.13
CA GLU A 532 7.12 -5.94 -40.14
C GLU A 532 6.72 -6.35 -38.73
N TYR A 533 5.52 -5.98 -38.29
CA TYR A 533 5.01 -6.37 -36.98
C TYR A 533 3.56 -6.84 -37.04
N LYS A 534 3.20 -7.69 -36.09
CA LYS A 534 1.84 -8.12 -35.81
C LYS A 534 1.63 -8.22 -34.31
N LEU A 535 0.41 -8.04 -33.86
CA LEU A 535 0.04 -8.08 -32.46
C LEU A 535 -0.64 -9.41 -32.14
N TYR A 536 -0.24 -9.99 -31.00
CA TYR A 536 -0.76 -11.24 -30.48
C TYR A 536 -1.03 -11.12 -28.98
N TYR A 537 -1.83 -12.01 -28.45
CA TYR A 537 -1.96 -12.21 -27.01
C TYR A 537 -1.87 -13.70 -26.67
N LYS A 538 -1.44 -14.02 -25.48
CA LYS A 538 -1.36 -15.39 -24.97
C LYS A 538 -2.49 -15.64 -23.97
N PRO A 539 -3.46 -16.52 -24.27
CA PRO A 539 -4.47 -16.97 -23.31
C PRO A 539 -3.82 -17.87 -22.24
N ASN A 540 -4.25 -17.78 -20.97
CA ASN A 540 -3.66 -18.51 -19.84
C ASN A 540 -3.65 -20.05 -19.97
N ASN A 541 -4.50 -20.61 -20.82
CA ASN A 541 -4.69 -22.06 -20.96
C ASN A 541 -4.21 -22.62 -22.33
N GLN A 542 -3.51 -21.84 -23.14
CA GLN A 542 -3.05 -22.26 -24.46
C GLN A 542 -1.57 -21.97 -24.62
N GLU A 543 -0.84 -22.88 -25.26
CA GLU A 543 0.58 -22.67 -25.58
C GLU A 543 0.82 -21.72 -26.76
N ASN A 544 -0.19 -21.51 -27.59
CA ASN A 544 -0.11 -20.73 -28.81
C ASN A 544 -0.59 -19.29 -28.65
N TYR A 545 0.06 -18.37 -29.36
CA TYR A 545 -0.35 -16.97 -29.43
C TYR A 545 -1.51 -16.80 -30.42
N THR A 546 -2.48 -15.97 -30.05
CA THR A 546 -3.65 -15.62 -30.89
C THR A 546 -3.46 -14.22 -31.47
N GLU A 547 -3.63 -14.04 -32.78
CA GLU A 547 -3.50 -12.74 -33.45
C GLU A 547 -4.63 -11.78 -33.05
N LEU A 548 -4.28 -10.54 -32.78
CA LEU A 548 -5.25 -9.46 -32.51
C LEU A 548 -5.76 -8.92 -33.86
N LEU A 549 -6.99 -9.24 -34.19
CA LEU A 549 -7.60 -8.80 -35.44
C LEU A 549 -8.03 -7.33 -35.35
N PRO A 550 -7.82 -6.53 -36.42
CA PRO A 550 -8.27 -5.15 -36.46
C PRO A 550 -9.81 -5.08 -36.55
N THR A 551 -10.40 -4.17 -35.78
CA THR A 551 -11.84 -3.84 -35.89
C THR A 551 -12.12 -2.97 -37.12
N LYS A 552 -13.42 -2.67 -37.42
CA LYS A 552 -13.90 -1.86 -38.54
C LYS A 552 -13.19 -0.49 -38.72
N LYS A 553 -12.33 -0.06 -37.77
CA LYS A 553 -11.54 1.19 -37.79
C LYS A 553 -10.02 0.96 -37.90
N SER A 554 -9.55 -0.21 -38.32
CA SER A 554 -8.11 -0.55 -38.53
C SER A 554 -7.23 -0.60 -37.28
N ILE A 555 -7.71 -0.34 -36.08
CA ILE A 555 -6.92 -0.42 -34.85
C ILE A 555 -7.23 -1.74 -34.14
N PRO A 556 -6.21 -2.57 -33.84
CA PRO A 556 -6.41 -3.81 -33.07
C PRO A 556 -6.90 -3.52 -31.65
N VAL A 557 -7.72 -4.44 -31.13
CA VAL A 557 -8.34 -4.31 -29.82
C VAL A 557 -7.84 -5.39 -28.87
N PHE A 558 -7.31 -4.97 -27.73
CA PHE A 558 -6.92 -5.85 -26.65
C PHE A 558 -7.98 -5.88 -25.56
N HIS A 559 -8.51 -7.06 -25.24
CA HIS A 559 -9.48 -7.27 -24.16
C HIS A 559 -8.75 -7.61 -22.86
N LEU A 560 -8.73 -6.64 -21.93
CA LEU A 560 -8.21 -6.82 -20.59
C LEU A 560 -9.33 -7.37 -19.68
N ASN A 561 -9.16 -8.60 -19.21
CA ASN A 561 -10.05 -9.24 -18.24
C ASN A 561 -9.28 -9.63 -16.97
N TYR A 562 -9.96 -10.29 -16.01
CA TYR A 562 -9.35 -10.76 -14.75
C TYR A 562 -8.26 -11.84 -14.95
N GLU A 563 -8.24 -12.51 -16.09
CA GLU A 563 -7.17 -13.41 -16.48
C GLU A 563 -6.00 -12.57 -16.98
N LYS A 564 -4.85 -12.66 -16.32
CA LYS A 564 -3.63 -12.00 -16.79
C LYS A 564 -3.27 -12.55 -18.15
N LYS A 565 -3.34 -11.69 -19.16
CA LYS A 565 -2.96 -12.04 -20.53
C LYS A 565 -1.74 -11.21 -20.90
N ASP A 566 -0.70 -11.88 -21.37
CA ASP A 566 0.47 -11.20 -21.91
C ASP A 566 0.15 -10.72 -23.33
N LEU A 567 0.53 -9.46 -23.62
CA LEU A 567 0.53 -8.93 -24.98
C LEU A 567 1.84 -9.32 -25.64
N ALA A 568 1.82 -9.76 -26.87
CA ALA A 568 3.00 -10.10 -27.62
C ALA A 568 3.05 -9.37 -28.96
N ILE A 569 4.22 -8.86 -29.29
CA ILE A 569 4.49 -8.24 -30.59
C ILE A 569 5.34 -9.23 -31.39
N TRP A 570 4.78 -9.78 -32.44
CA TRP A 570 5.53 -10.53 -33.41
C TRP A 570 6.27 -9.53 -34.31
N VAL A 571 7.58 -9.68 -34.41
CA VAL A 571 8.44 -8.82 -35.20
C VAL A 571 9.21 -9.67 -36.16
N ARG A 572 9.23 -9.22 -37.43
CA ARG A 572 10.09 -9.75 -38.47
C ARG A 572 10.98 -8.63 -38.97
N VAL A 573 12.29 -8.84 -38.94
CA VAL A 573 13.27 -7.90 -39.46
C VAL A 573 14.04 -8.57 -40.58
N ASN A 574 14.19 -7.86 -41.68
CA ASN A 574 14.97 -8.31 -42.83
C ASN A 574 16.01 -7.26 -43.26
N ASN A 575 17.12 -7.69 -43.87
CA ASN A 575 18.16 -6.84 -44.46
C ASN A 575 18.38 -7.25 -45.92
N MET A 576 17.32 -7.13 -46.72
CA MET A 576 17.33 -7.55 -48.12
C MET A 576 18.00 -6.51 -49.03
N ASN A 577 18.97 -6.94 -49.85
CA ASN A 577 19.72 -6.08 -50.76
C ASN A 577 20.48 -4.91 -50.10
N GLY A 578 20.89 -5.08 -48.85
CA GLY A 578 21.77 -4.16 -48.13
C GLY A 578 23.08 -4.87 -47.73
N ASP A 579 24.08 -4.10 -47.36
CA ASP A 579 25.29 -4.60 -46.72
C ASP A 579 25.00 -5.11 -45.32
N ASP A 580 25.99 -5.72 -44.67
CA ASP A 580 25.91 -6.17 -43.28
C ASP A 580 25.55 -4.99 -42.36
N ALA A 581 24.48 -5.14 -41.59
CA ALA A 581 24.05 -4.15 -40.60
C ALA A 581 24.75 -4.43 -39.29
N TYR A 582 25.66 -3.55 -38.88
CA TYR A 582 26.42 -3.65 -37.67
C TYR A 582 25.65 -3.06 -36.50
N GLU A 583 25.81 -3.69 -35.31
CA GLU A 583 25.09 -3.32 -34.10
C GLU A 583 23.58 -3.15 -34.34
N ALA A 584 23.05 -4.00 -35.22
CA ALA A 584 21.63 -3.96 -35.53
C ALA A 584 20.84 -4.37 -34.32
N LYS A 585 20.00 -3.45 -33.84
CA LYS A 585 19.09 -3.67 -32.70
C LYS A 585 17.72 -3.09 -32.96
N LEU A 586 16.75 -3.68 -32.30
CA LEU A 586 15.40 -3.14 -32.20
C LEU A 586 15.20 -2.57 -30.78
N VAL A 587 14.91 -1.29 -30.69
CA VAL A 587 14.54 -0.61 -29.44
C VAL A 587 13.03 -0.52 -29.35
N GLY A 588 12.45 -1.10 -28.33
CA GLY A 588 11.03 -0.98 -28.02
C GLY A 588 10.83 -0.09 -26.79
N THR A 589 10.02 0.95 -26.94
CA THR A 589 9.61 1.83 -25.83
C THR A 589 8.14 1.59 -25.52
N PHE A 590 7.85 1.32 -24.27
CA PHE A 590 6.52 0.93 -23.80
C PHE A 590 5.97 1.98 -22.86
N PRO A 591 4.68 2.36 -23.02
CA PRO A 591 4.04 3.35 -22.15
C PRO A 591 3.74 2.76 -20.76
N ASP A 592 3.39 3.65 -19.84
CA ASP A 592 2.94 3.27 -18.50
C ASP A 592 1.80 2.23 -18.57
N GLY A 593 1.88 1.23 -17.71
CA GLY A 593 0.93 0.12 -17.66
C GLY A 593 1.33 -1.11 -18.47
N VAL A 594 2.37 -1.02 -19.30
CA VAL A 594 2.90 -2.16 -20.07
C VAL A 594 4.42 -2.23 -19.86
N SER A 595 4.94 -3.39 -19.52
CA SER A 595 6.38 -3.57 -19.30
C SER A 595 6.91 -4.79 -20.04
N TYR A 596 8.18 -4.73 -20.46
CA TYR A 596 8.84 -5.86 -21.06
C TYR A 596 8.93 -7.04 -20.09
N SER A 597 8.54 -8.22 -20.55
CA SER A 597 8.57 -9.47 -19.78
C SER A 597 9.55 -10.49 -20.35
N GLY A 598 9.76 -10.52 -21.64
CA GLY A 598 10.68 -11.47 -22.25
C GLY A 598 10.66 -11.48 -23.78
N VAL A 599 11.52 -12.31 -24.36
CA VAL A 599 11.59 -12.53 -25.82
C VAL A 599 11.47 -14.01 -26.12
N ARG A 600 10.84 -14.37 -27.22
CA ARG A 600 10.73 -15.75 -27.72
C ARG A 600 11.05 -15.79 -29.20
N SER A 601 12.10 -16.50 -29.60
CA SER A 601 12.46 -16.72 -31.00
C SER A 601 11.56 -17.81 -31.60
N GLN A 602 11.20 -17.63 -32.89
CA GLN A 602 10.36 -18.59 -33.61
C GLN A 602 11.18 -19.59 -34.47
N GLN A 603 12.48 -19.35 -34.61
CA GLN A 603 13.31 -20.16 -35.49
C GLN A 603 13.88 -21.40 -34.77
N THR A 604 13.70 -22.56 -35.39
CA THR A 604 14.21 -23.88 -34.97
C THR A 604 15.59 -24.24 -35.60
N THR A 605 16.15 -23.40 -36.44
CA THR A 605 17.44 -23.62 -37.12
C THR A 605 18.53 -22.72 -36.56
N ALA A 606 19.60 -23.30 -36.15
CA ALA A 606 20.96 -22.93 -35.68
C ALA A 606 21.47 -21.47 -35.76
N GLU A 607 20.65 -20.44 -35.74
CA GLU A 607 21.11 -19.05 -35.61
C GLU A 607 20.92 -18.59 -34.17
N LYS A 608 21.84 -17.73 -33.71
CA LYS A 608 21.91 -17.25 -32.32
C LYS A 608 20.54 -16.74 -31.83
N PRO A 609 20.12 -17.12 -30.63
CA PRO A 609 18.86 -16.62 -30.07
C PRO A 609 18.92 -15.09 -29.91
N ILE A 610 17.83 -14.40 -30.24
CA ILE A 610 17.68 -12.97 -30.00
C ILE A 610 17.68 -12.75 -28.49
N ILE A 611 18.52 -11.83 -28.03
CA ILE A 611 18.60 -11.43 -26.61
C ILE A 611 18.08 -9.99 -26.51
N CYS A 612 17.12 -9.77 -25.64
CA CYS A 612 16.63 -8.43 -25.31
C CYS A 612 17.00 -8.08 -23.87
N THR A 613 17.57 -6.91 -23.69
CA THR A 613 17.90 -6.34 -22.38
C THR A 613 16.93 -5.20 -22.08
N ALA A 614 16.32 -5.21 -20.91
CA ALA A 614 15.39 -4.17 -20.50
C ALA A 614 15.99 -3.29 -19.41
N ASN A 615 15.46 -2.04 -19.31
CA ASN A 615 15.74 -1.18 -18.17
C ASN A 615 15.04 -1.71 -16.89
N GLN A 616 15.32 -1.10 -15.72
CA GLN A 616 14.83 -1.61 -14.42
C GLN A 616 13.31 -1.73 -14.31
N ASN A 617 12.57 -0.82 -14.93
CA ASN A 617 11.09 -0.82 -14.90
C ASN A 617 10.45 -1.51 -16.10
N GLY A 618 11.23 -2.00 -17.06
CA GLY A 618 10.74 -2.67 -18.26
C GLY A 618 10.04 -1.74 -19.26
N SER A 619 10.17 -0.42 -19.13
CA SER A 619 9.57 0.55 -20.06
C SER A 619 10.33 0.67 -21.39
N GLN A 620 11.55 0.14 -21.44
CA GLN A 620 12.35 0.07 -22.66
C GLN A 620 13.04 -1.28 -22.73
N ALA A 621 13.12 -1.86 -23.92
CA ALA A 621 13.87 -3.06 -24.19
C ALA A 621 14.67 -2.93 -25.50
N ASP A 622 15.95 -3.27 -25.44
CA ASP A 622 16.87 -3.29 -26.56
C ASP A 622 17.11 -4.74 -26.98
N CYS A 623 16.68 -5.12 -28.18
CA CYS A 623 16.82 -6.46 -28.72
C CYS A 623 17.92 -6.50 -29.74
N GLU A 624 19.02 -7.25 -29.50
CA GLU A 624 20.11 -7.44 -30.42
C GLU A 624 19.69 -8.37 -31.56
N LEU A 625 19.73 -7.87 -32.78
CA LEU A 625 19.40 -8.64 -34.00
C LEU A 625 20.59 -9.41 -34.56
N GLY A 626 21.79 -8.92 -34.22
CA GLY A 626 23.07 -9.48 -34.69
C GLY A 626 24.11 -8.38 -34.89
N ASN A 627 25.38 -8.74 -34.75
CA ASN A 627 26.50 -7.82 -35.02
C ASN A 627 27.58 -8.55 -35.81
N PRO A 628 27.57 -8.46 -37.17
CA PRO A 628 26.54 -7.81 -37.98
C PRO A 628 25.26 -8.66 -38.18
N PHE A 629 24.13 -7.99 -38.44
CA PHE A 629 22.95 -8.63 -39.03
C PHE A 629 23.19 -8.71 -40.56
N LYS A 630 23.42 -9.91 -41.06
CA LYS A 630 24.00 -10.14 -42.38
C LYS A 630 23.10 -9.69 -43.53
N SER A 631 23.71 -9.36 -44.64
CA SER A 631 23.05 -9.14 -45.91
C SER A 631 22.11 -10.32 -46.24
N ASN A 632 20.96 -10.01 -46.80
CA ASN A 632 19.89 -10.96 -47.18
C ASN A 632 19.40 -11.91 -46.08
N SER A 633 19.61 -11.55 -44.80
CA SER A 633 19.10 -12.32 -43.67
C SER A 633 17.74 -11.80 -43.21
N THR A 634 16.99 -12.69 -42.52
CA THR A 634 15.68 -12.39 -41.92
C THR A 634 15.62 -13.06 -40.56
N THR A 635 15.14 -12.32 -39.56
CA THR A 635 14.90 -12.85 -38.21
C THR A 635 13.47 -12.59 -37.80
N THR A 636 12.91 -13.50 -36.98
CA THR A 636 11.53 -13.42 -36.50
C THR A 636 11.47 -13.81 -35.03
N PHE A 637 10.82 -12.99 -34.22
CA PHE A 637 10.68 -13.22 -32.76
C PHE A 637 9.47 -12.51 -32.20
N TYR A 638 9.10 -12.92 -30.99
CA TYR A 638 8.04 -12.27 -30.19
C TYR A 638 8.65 -11.48 -29.04
N ILE A 639 8.24 -10.23 -28.89
CA ILE A 639 8.46 -9.43 -27.68
C ILE A 639 7.23 -9.62 -26.79
N ILE A 640 7.43 -10.12 -25.57
CA ILE A 640 6.35 -10.41 -24.62
C ILE A 640 6.29 -9.25 -23.64
N LEU A 641 5.08 -8.70 -23.47
CA LEU A 641 4.80 -7.56 -22.62
C LEU A 641 3.84 -7.96 -21.52
N SER A 642 4.21 -7.67 -20.28
CA SER A 642 3.32 -7.79 -19.13
C SER A 642 2.33 -6.63 -19.12
N THR A 643 1.07 -6.96 -18.87
CA THR A 643 -0.02 -5.98 -18.76
C THR A 643 -0.41 -5.70 -17.30
N SER A 644 0.42 -6.12 -16.35
CA SER A 644 0.13 -6.05 -14.90
C SER A 644 0.02 -4.61 -14.35
N GLY A 645 0.62 -3.64 -15.04
CA GLY A 645 0.56 -2.22 -14.69
C GLY A 645 -0.63 -1.47 -15.29
N MET A 646 -1.48 -2.12 -16.10
CA MET A 646 -2.64 -1.46 -16.68
C MET A 646 -3.67 -1.11 -15.63
N THR A 647 -4.20 0.11 -15.73
CA THR A 647 -5.26 0.63 -14.86
C THR A 647 -6.58 0.77 -15.62
N LEU A 648 -7.66 1.03 -14.88
CA LEU A 648 -8.98 1.29 -15.48
C LEU A 648 -9.01 2.52 -16.40
N ASN A 649 -8.02 3.40 -16.28
CA ASN A 649 -7.90 4.60 -17.13
C ASN A 649 -7.15 4.34 -18.43
N THR A 650 -6.57 3.16 -18.63
CA THR A 650 -5.81 2.81 -19.83
C THR A 650 -6.78 2.55 -20.98
N THR A 651 -6.89 3.49 -21.91
CA THR A 651 -7.78 3.40 -23.07
C THR A 651 -7.07 2.96 -24.34
N GLU A 652 -5.82 3.35 -24.47
CA GLU A 652 -4.95 3.07 -25.62
C GLU A 652 -3.54 2.77 -25.13
N ILE A 653 -2.81 1.99 -25.90
CA ILE A 653 -1.39 1.67 -25.70
C ILE A 653 -0.68 2.12 -26.97
N ASP A 654 0.27 3.04 -26.83
CA ASP A 654 1.14 3.51 -27.90
C ASP A 654 2.55 2.96 -27.66
N ILE A 655 2.95 1.98 -28.46
CA ILE A 655 4.28 1.38 -28.40
C ILE A 655 5.11 1.95 -29.54
N ASP A 656 6.34 2.38 -29.23
CA ASP A 656 7.30 2.83 -30.23
C ASP A 656 8.36 1.75 -30.48
N LEU A 657 8.51 1.34 -31.72
CA LEU A 657 9.50 0.37 -32.14
C LEU A 657 10.47 1.05 -33.12
N GLN A 658 11.74 1.08 -32.78
CA GLN A 658 12.78 1.71 -33.62
C GLN A 658 13.90 0.74 -33.93
N LEU A 659 14.16 0.50 -35.21
CA LEU A 659 15.38 -0.16 -35.63
C LEU A 659 16.57 0.79 -35.55
N GLN A 660 17.68 0.30 -35.05
CA GLN A 660 18.93 1.05 -34.93
C GLN A 660 20.08 0.19 -35.51
N THR A 661 21.00 0.83 -36.17
CA THR A 661 22.25 0.22 -36.66
C THR A 661 23.32 1.30 -36.76
N THR A 662 24.58 0.93 -36.60
CA THR A 662 25.71 1.82 -36.86
C THR A 662 26.08 1.85 -38.35
N SER A 663 25.52 0.94 -39.16
CA SER A 663 25.61 1.01 -40.62
C SER A 663 24.79 2.17 -41.18
N VAL A 664 25.25 2.74 -42.31
CA VAL A 664 24.53 3.85 -42.95
C VAL A 664 23.21 3.34 -43.52
N GLN A 665 22.12 3.95 -43.09
CA GLN A 665 20.81 3.71 -43.66
C GLN A 665 19.94 4.95 -43.53
N ASP A 666 19.47 5.43 -44.69
CA ASP A 666 18.51 6.53 -44.72
C ASP A 666 17.12 6.04 -44.29
N ASN A 667 16.40 6.84 -43.47
CA ASN A 667 15.01 6.60 -43.10
C ASN A 667 14.70 5.38 -42.17
N LEU A 668 15.45 5.19 -41.09
CA LEU A 668 15.04 4.33 -39.98
C LEU A 668 14.01 5.05 -39.11
N ALA A 669 12.80 5.24 -39.65
CA ALA A 669 11.72 5.86 -38.89
C ALA A 669 11.20 4.92 -37.78
N SER A 670 10.87 5.48 -36.65
CA SER A 670 10.18 4.71 -35.60
C SER A 670 8.77 4.31 -36.06
N VAL A 671 8.36 3.12 -35.69
CA VAL A 671 7.02 2.59 -36.00
C VAL A 671 6.17 2.64 -34.75
N LYS A 672 5.14 3.48 -34.79
CA LYS A 672 4.18 3.58 -33.67
C LYS A 672 3.08 2.54 -33.81
N VAL A 673 3.03 1.64 -32.84
CA VAL A 673 2.05 0.56 -32.75
C VAL A 673 0.96 0.98 -31.77
N LYS A 674 -0.26 1.18 -32.29
CA LYS A 674 -1.41 1.58 -31.47
C LYS A 674 -2.32 0.40 -31.20
N VAL A 675 -2.72 0.22 -29.96
CA VAL A 675 -3.64 -0.82 -29.51
C VAL A 675 -4.73 -0.17 -28.67
N LYS A 676 -5.98 -0.41 -29.01
CA LYS A 676 -7.12 0.02 -28.19
C LYS A 676 -7.37 -1.01 -27.08
N VAL A 677 -7.51 -0.55 -25.85
CA VAL A 677 -7.80 -1.40 -24.69
C VAL A 677 -9.28 -1.37 -24.38
N ILE A 678 -9.91 -2.53 -24.32
CA ILE A 678 -11.25 -2.73 -23.78
C ILE A 678 -11.13 -3.50 -22.48
N ILE A 679 -11.65 -2.92 -21.41
CA ILE A 679 -11.60 -3.48 -20.07
C ILE A 679 -12.88 -4.23 -19.81
N GLU A 680 -12.78 -5.54 -19.60
CA GLU A 680 -13.89 -6.40 -19.22
C GLU A 680 -13.95 -6.49 -17.70
N LEU A 681 -14.88 -5.77 -17.09
CA LEU A 681 -15.05 -5.76 -15.64
C LEU A 681 -15.76 -7.05 -15.21
N PRO A 682 -15.22 -7.83 -14.27
CA PRO A 682 -15.82 -9.05 -13.75
C PRO A 682 -16.89 -8.73 -12.70
N LEU A 683 -17.75 -7.76 -13.02
CA LEU A 683 -18.94 -7.44 -12.25
C LEU A 683 -20.09 -8.25 -12.76
N SER A 684 -20.79 -8.92 -11.87
CA SER A 684 -22.01 -9.64 -12.18
C SER A 684 -23.10 -9.28 -11.18
N VAL A 685 -24.34 -9.38 -11.65
CA VAL A 685 -25.49 -9.28 -10.78
C VAL A 685 -26.14 -10.65 -10.64
N SER A 686 -26.46 -11.05 -9.41
CA SER A 686 -27.25 -12.24 -9.10
C SER A 686 -28.51 -11.82 -8.38
N GLY A 687 -29.60 -12.52 -8.65
CA GLY A 687 -30.88 -12.24 -8.04
C GLY A 687 -31.53 -13.50 -7.46
N GLU A 688 -32.22 -13.35 -6.34
CA GLU A 688 -32.98 -14.39 -5.68
C GLU A 688 -34.32 -13.84 -5.18
N ALA A 689 -35.31 -14.69 -5.08
CA ALA A 689 -36.60 -14.37 -4.46
C ALA A 689 -36.87 -15.29 -3.28
N ASN A 690 -37.35 -14.73 -2.19
CA ASN A 690 -37.69 -15.48 -0.98
C ASN A 690 -39.07 -15.06 -0.47
N PRO A 691 -40.06 -15.97 -0.47
CA PRO A 691 -40.02 -17.32 -1.08
C PRO A 691 -40.00 -17.29 -2.62
N ASN A 692 -39.43 -18.30 -3.25
CA ASN A 692 -39.41 -18.48 -4.70
C ASN A 692 -40.70 -19.13 -5.25
N GLN A 693 -41.60 -19.56 -4.35
CA GLN A 693 -42.91 -20.06 -4.66
C GLN A 693 -43.95 -19.46 -3.72
N VAL A 694 -45.02 -18.93 -4.27
CA VAL A 694 -46.13 -18.32 -3.54
C VAL A 694 -47.47 -18.84 -4.06
N SER A 695 -48.47 -18.76 -3.19
CA SER A 695 -49.83 -19.11 -3.59
C SER A 695 -50.77 -17.91 -3.57
N PHE A 696 -51.79 -17.94 -4.38
CA PHE A 696 -52.87 -16.98 -4.37
C PHE A 696 -54.19 -17.69 -4.05
N GLY A 697 -55.05 -17.04 -3.24
CA GLY A 697 -56.32 -17.59 -2.80
C GLY A 697 -56.88 -16.79 -1.61
N GLY A 698 -58.00 -17.24 -1.05
CA GLY A 698 -58.63 -16.63 0.12
C GLY A 698 -59.57 -15.47 -0.18
N VAL A 699 -59.95 -14.70 0.87
CA VAL A 699 -60.89 -13.56 0.78
C VAL A 699 -60.14 -12.29 0.34
N VAL A 700 -60.55 -11.69 -0.76
CA VAL A 700 -59.95 -10.49 -1.35
C VAL A 700 -60.71 -9.24 -0.94
N LYS A 701 -60.00 -8.20 -0.61
CA LYS A 701 -60.52 -6.84 -0.40
C LYS A 701 -60.26 -5.99 -1.64
N GLY A 702 -61.19 -5.08 -1.93
CA GLY A 702 -60.99 -4.09 -3.00
C GLY A 702 -59.89 -3.10 -2.61
N GLU A 703 -59.19 -2.54 -3.59
CA GLU A 703 -58.04 -1.64 -3.41
C GLU A 703 -58.31 -0.50 -2.40
N SER A 704 -59.47 0.14 -2.51
CA SER A 704 -59.88 1.23 -1.61
C SER A 704 -60.20 0.78 -0.16
N ALA A 705 -60.38 -0.52 0.07
CA ALA A 705 -60.73 -1.08 1.37
C ALA A 705 -59.48 -1.70 2.09
N MET A 706 -58.33 -1.78 1.44
CA MET A 706 -57.07 -2.30 2.01
C MET A 706 -56.48 -1.29 2.96
N LYS A 707 -56.14 -1.73 4.18
CA LYS A 707 -55.52 -0.90 5.23
C LYS A 707 -54.11 -1.30 5.57
N THR A 708 -53.75 -2.57 5.36
CA THR A 708 -52.41 -3.13 5.63
C THR A 708 -51.87 -3.85 4.42
N GLU A 709 -50.56 -4.00 4.35
CA GLU A 709 -49.90 -4.67 3.23
C GLU A 709 -50.23 -6.16 3.12
N GLU A 710 -50.57 -6.84 4.22
CA GLU A 710 -50.94 -8.26 4.21
C GLU A 710 -52.23 -8.52 3.42
N GLU A 711 -53.10 -7.53 3.32
CA GLU A 711 -54.38 -7.62 2.64
C GLU A 711 -54.26 -7.65 1.11
N ILE A 712 -53.04 -7.30 0.61
CA ILE A 712 -52.76 -7.34 -0.85
C ILE A 712 -52.57 -8.79 -1.31
N GLY A 713 -51.82 -9.59 -0.53
CA GLY A 713 -51.51 -10.97 -0.84
C GLY A 713 -50.16 -11.47 -0.37
N SER A 714 -49.66 -12.52 -0.94
CA SER A 714 -48.41 -13.18 -0.50
C SER A 714 -47.19 -12.29 -0.61
N LEU A 715 -46.35 -12.29 0.44
CA LEU A 715 -45.09 -11.55 0.50
C LEU A 715 -44.05 -12.22 -0.40
N ILE A 716 -43.29 -11.40 -1.17
CA ILE A 716 -42.14 -11.83 -1.95
C ILE A 716 -41.02 -10.81 -1.78
N ASN A 717 -39.92 -11.23 -1.25
CA ASN A 717 -38.71 -10.40 -1.16
C ASN A 717 -37.76 -10.78 -2.27
N TYR A 718 -37.41 -9.81 -3.11
CA TYR A 718 -36.37 -9.98 -4.14
C TYR A 718 -35.08 -9.37 -3.62
N THR A 719 -34.00 -10.11 -3.73
CA THR A 719 -32.66 -9.65 -3.35
C THR A 719 -31.75 -9.71 -4.57
N PHE A 720 -31.23 -8.58 -4.98
CA PHE A 720 -30.25 -8.47 -6.05
C PHE A 720 -28.91 -8.14 -5.45
N ARG A 721 -27.92 -9.04 -5.64
CA ARG A 721 -26.56 -8.89 -5.12
C ARG A 721 -25.59 -8.61 -6.26
N ILE A 722 -24.75 -7.60 -6.06
CA ILE A 722 -23.67 -7.27 -6.95
C ILE A 722 -22.42 -8.00 -6.49
N ASN A 723 -21.86 -8.83 -7.34
CA ASN A 723 -20.66 -9.60 -7.07
C ASN A 723 -19.48 -8.97 -7.81
N ASN A 724 -18.50 -8.53 -7.05
CA ASN A 724 -17.24 -8.01 -7.57
C ASN A 724 -16.11 -9.02 -7.27
N VAL A 725 -15.56 -9.62 -8.32
CA VAL A 725 -14.44 -10.56 -8.19
C VAL A 725 -13.10 -9.82 -8.01
N TRP A 726 -13.04 -8.55 -8.45
CA TRP A 726 -11.84 -7.71 -8.31
C TRP A 726 -11.93 -6.85 -7.06
N LYS A 727 -11.45 -7.35 -5.94
CA LYS A 727 -11.42 -6.62 -4.65
C LYS A 727 -10.57 -5.35 -4.65
N THR A 728 -9.75 -5.14 -5.68
CA THR A 728 -8.82 -4.01 -5.79
C THR A 728 -9.30 -2.85 -6.67
N LEU A 729 -10.60 -2.77 -6.96
CA LEU A 729 -11.16 -1.63 -7.69
C LEU A 729 -11.15 -0.38 -6.79
N THR A 730 -10.02 0.31 -6.74
CA THR A 730 -9.81 1.50 -5.91
C THR A 730 -10.48 2.77 -6.46
N HIS A 731 -10.99 2.76 -7.68
CA HIS A 731 -11.71 3.89 -8.27
C HIS A 731 -13.22 3.73 -8.14
N PRO A 732 -13.95 4.78 -7.72
CA PRO A 732 -15.41 4.74 -7.62
C PRO A 732 -16.03 4.70 -9.03
N VAL A 733 -16.23 3.51 -9.55
CA VAL A 733 -17.05 3.32 -10.75
C VAL A 733 -18.50 3.50 -10.34
N LYS A 734 -19.15 4.57 -10.82
CA LYS A 734 -20.57 4.79 -10.58
C LYS A 734 -21.37 3.81 -11.42
N ALA A 735 -22.17 2.98 -10.78
CA ALA A 735 -23.07 2.03 -11.43
C ALA A 735 -24.50 2.22 -10.92
N SER A 736 -25.46 1.84 -11.71
CA SER A 736 -26.85 1.75 -11.33
C SER A 736 -27.41 0.36 -11.67
N LEU A 737 -28.21 -0.17 -10.76
CA LEU A 737 -28.99 -1.37 -11.01
C LEU A 737 -30.33 -0.96 -11.60
N ARG A 738 -30.63 -1.39 -12.83
CA ARG A 738 -31.92 -1.19 -13.48
C ARG A 738 -32.75 -2.44 -13.33
N ILE A 739 -33.95 -2.32 -12.76
CA ILE A 739 -34.84 -3.43 -12.49
C ILE A 739 -36.14 -3.21 -13.29
N GLN A 740 -36.47 -4.14 -14.15
CA GLN A 740 -37.73 -4.15 -14.86
C GLN A 740 -38.80 -4.79 -13.97
N TRP A 741 -39.60 -3.95 -13.35
CA TRP A 741 -40.62 -4.35 -12.39
C TRP A 741 -41.95 -4.61 -13.06
N PRO A 742 -42.49 -5.84 -13.06
CA PRO A 742 -43.77 -6.21 -13.67
C PRO A 742 -44.94 -5.71 -12.80
N LYS A 743 -45.39 -4.48 -13.06
CA LYS A 743 -46.39 -3.78 -12.26
C LYS A 743 -47.81 -4.17 -12.59
N PHE A 744 -48.18 -4.10 -13.88
CA PHE A 744 -49.53 -4.35 -14.33
C PHE A 744 -49.56 -5.42 -15.42
N ASN A 745 -50.74 -6.11 -15.53
CA ASN A 745 -51.02 -6.93 -16.70
C ASN A 745 -51.50 -6.06 -17.89
N LYS A 746 -51.78 -6.66 -19.04
CA LYS A 746 -52.22 -5.95 -20.24
C LYS A 746 -53.55 -5.19 -20.03
N HIS A 747 -54.34 -5.52 -19.02
CA HIS A 747 -55.61 -4.89 -18.68
C HIS A 747 -55.48 -3.79 -17.64
N GLY A 748 -54.27 -3.43 -17.24
CA GLY A 748 -53.96 -2.41 -16.23
C GLY A 748 -54.23 -2.85 -14.79
N LYS A 749 -54.36 -4.16 -14.50
CA LYS A 749 -54.52 -4.70 -13.17
C LYS A 749 -53.16 -5.00 -12.55
N TRP A 750 -53.00 -4.72 -11.23
CA TRP A 750 -51.81 -4.98 -10.49
C TRP A 750 -51.34 -6.44 -10.55
N LEU A 751 -50.03 -6.68 -10.74
CA LEU A 751 -49.39 -7.99 -10.62
C LEU A 751 -48.54 -8.05 -9.34
N LEU A 752 -47.51 -7.21 -9.26
CA LEU A 752 -46.65 -7.08 -8.10
C LEU A 752 -46.75 -5.65 -7.54
N TYR A 753 -47.06 -5.54 -6.27
CA TYR A 753 -47.05 -4.27 -5.55
C TYR A 753 -45.73 -4.10 -4.81
N LEU A 754 -44.99 -3.03 -5.10
CA LEU A 754 -43.74 -2.73 -4.47
C LEU A 754 -43.97 -1.94 -3.18
N VAL A 755 -43.64 -2.56 -2.04
CA VAL A 755 -43.88 -1.96 -0.71
C VAL A 755 -42.70 -1.09 -0.28
N LYS A 756 -41.49 -1.65 -0.38
CA LYS A 756 -40.28 -1.00 0.11
C LYS A 756 -39.06 -1.47 -0.66
N ILE A 757 -38.07 -0.58 -0.81
CA ILE A 757 -36.72 -0.92 -1.25
C ILE A 757 -35.80 -0.63 -0.09
N SER A 758 -34.90 -1.58 0.22
CA SER A 758 -33.90 -1.46 1.27
C SER A 758 -32.55 -2.00 0.80
N SER A 759 -31.50 -1.61 1.50
CA SER A 759 -30.16 -2.16 1.35
C SER A 759 -29.68 -2.62 2.73
N PRO A 760 -29.05 -3.78 2.87
CA PRO A 760 -28.52 -4.27 4.14
C PRO A 760 -27.29 -3.51 4.68
N GLY A 761 -26.87 -2.41 4.03
CA GLY A 761 -25.75 -1.55 4.42
C GLY A 761 -26.18 -0.30 5.19
N PRO A 762 -25.21 0.46 5.73
CA PRO A 762 -25.48 1.68 6.49
C PRO A 762 -26.02 2.85 5.65
N GLN A 763 -26.06 2.72 4.33
CA GLN A 763 -26.51 3.76 3.40
C GLN A 763 -27.79 3.33 2.68
N GLU A 764 -28.80 4.20 2.72
CA GLU A 764 -30.03 4.01 1.98
C GLU A 764 -29.82 4.20 0.47
N ILE A 765 -30.27 3.21 -0.32
CA ILE A 765 -30.26 3.30 -1.78
C ILE A 765 -31.61 3.91 -2.21
N LEU A 766 -31.57 5.11 -2.78
CA LEU A 766 -32.73 5.79 -3.32
C LEU A 766 -32.92 5.40 -4.79
N CYS A 767 -33.89 4.52 -5.03
CA CYS A 767 -34.26 4.13 -6.39
C CYS A 767 -35.27 5.12 -6.99
N SER A 768 -35.17 5.39 -8.28
CA SER A 768 -36.10 6.24 -9.02
C SER A 768 -36.90 5.42 -10.06
N PRO A 769 -38.16 5.72 -10.32
CA PRO A 769 -38.98 6.79 -9.71
C PRO A 769 -39.49 6.40 -8.32
N GLU A 770 -39.31 7.31 -7.35
CA GLU A 770 -39.71 7.11 -5.95
C GLU A 770 -41.23 6.94 -5.76
N SER A 771 -42.02 7.53 -6.67
CA SER A 771 -43.48 7.40 -6.71
C SER A 771 -43.99 5.96 -6.86
N GLU A 772 -43.18 5.05 -7.32
CA GLU A 772 -43.54 3.63 -7.52
C GLU A 772 -43.41 2.79 -6.25
N ILE A 773 -42.73 3.31 -5.25
CA ILE A 773 -42.52 2.64 -3.95
C ILE A 773 -43.74 3.04 -3.06
N ASN A 774 -44.51 2.06 -2.63
CA ASN A 774 -45.72 2.23 -1.83
C ASN A 774 -46.67 3.30 -2.44
N SER A 775 -46.94 3.16 -3.75
CA SER A 775 -47.71 4.14 -4.52
C SER A 775 -49.12 4.41 -4.01
N LEU A 776 -49.68 3.48 -3.24
CA LEU A 776 -51.02 3.62 -2.59
C LEU A 776 -50.92 4.19 -1.15
N LYS A 777 -50.09 5.07 -0.82
CA LYS A 777 -49.78 5.75 0.47
C LYS A 777 -50.69 5.49 1.70
N HIS A 778 -51.80 4.80 1.53
CA HIS A 778 -52.76 4.48 2.59
C HIS A 778 -52.45 3.16 3.32
N ILE A 779 -51.54 2.35 2.82
CA ILE A 779 -51.17 1.06 3.38
C ILE A 779 -50.00 1.27 4.35
N ARG A 780 -50.26 1.06 5.64
CA ARG A 780 -49.25 1.16 6.68
C ARG A 780 -48.43 -0.13 6.77
N GLU A 781 -47.10 -0.01 6.91
CA GLU A 781 -46.22 -1.14 7.24
C GLU A 781 -46.65 -1.74 8.60
N SER A 782 -46.82 -3.07 8.64
CA SER A 782 -47.04 -3.75 9.94
C SER A 782 -45.75 -3.79 10.74
N SER A 783 -45.76 -3.24 11.94
CA SER A 783 -44.70 -3.51 12.93
C SER A 783 -44.81 -4.99 13.33
N ALA A 784 -43.67 -5.69 13.25
CA ALA A 784 -43.56 -7.13 13.52
C ALA A 784 -44.04 -7.46 14.95
N SER A 785 -45.27 -7.92 15.10
CA SER A 785 -45.79 -8.53 16.30
C SER A 785 -45.72 -10.05 16.18
N ARG A 786 -45.12 -10.70 17.18
CA ARG A 786 -45.10 -12.16 17.31
C ARG A 786 -46.51 -12.73 17.32
N THR A 787 -46.91 -13.41 16.27
CA THR A 787 -48.21 -14.10 16.22
C THR A 787 -48.11 -15.51 16.79
N LYS A 788 -48.94 -15.77 17.83
CA LYS A 788 -49.26 -17.11 18.32
C LYS A 788 -49.91 -17.96 17.21
N ARG A 789 -49.50 -19.22 17.15
CA ARG A 789 -50.19 -20.22 16.35
C ARG A 789 -51.59 -20.46 16.90
N GLU A 790 -52.61 -20.24 16.11
CA GLU A 790 -53.97 -20.81 16.31
C GLU A 790 -54.23 -21.90 15.28
N ILE A 791 -54.66 -23.04 15.80
CA ILE A 791 -55.10 -24.22 15.05
C ILE A 791 -56.57 -24.02 14.71
N GLY A 792 -56.92 -23.87 13.47
CA GLY A 792 -58.30 -23.74 12.98
C GLY A 792 -58.71 -24.95 12.14
N GLU A 793 -59.93 -25.46 12.46
CA GLU A 793 -60.55 -26.69 11.98
C GLU A 793 -60.83 -26.74 10.47
N ARG A 794 -60.72 -27.98 9.93
CA ARG A 794 -61.12 -28.35 8.55
C ARG A 794 -62.59 -28.47 8.39
N LYS A 795 -63.15 -27.96 7.28
CA LYS A 795 -64.40 -28.45 6.65
C LYS A 795 -64.17 -28.76 5.16
N PRO A 796 -64.85 -29.77 4.64
CA PRO A 796 -64.52 -30.41 3.37
C PRO A 796 -65.13 -29.70 2.18
N VAL A 797 -64.42 -29.66 1.06
CA VAL A 797 -64.85 -29.10 -0.24
C VAL A 797 -64.91 -30.15 -1.30
N SER A 798 -65.96 -30.01 -2.10
CA SER A 798 -66.43 -30.80 -3.23
C SER A 798 -65.42 -30.95 -4.36
N LYS A 799 -65.61 -32.06 -5.11
CA LYS A 799 -64.96 -32.50 -6.35
C LYS A 799 -64.72 -31.38 -7.37
N MET A 800 -63.49 -31.34 -7.84
CA MET A 800 -63.15 -30.55 -9.02
C MET A 800 -62.47 -31.43 -10.09
N SER A 801 -62.92 -31.25 -11.30
CA SER A 801 -62.47 -31.94 -12.51
C SER A 801 -61.04 -31.64 -12.89
N SER A 802 -60.36 -32.65 -13.46
CA SER A 802 -59.01 -32.58 -14.02
C SER A 802 -58.88 -31.49 -15.09
N LEU A 803 -58.09 -30.48 -14.87
CA LEU A 803 -57.68 -29.48 -15.87
C LEU A 803 -56.25 -29.76 -16.36
N SER A 804 -56.11 -29.87 -17.66
CA SER A 804 -54.89 -29.95 -18.43
C SER A 804 -54.03 -28.71 -18.17
N GLY A 805 -52.81 -28.89 -17.67
CA GLY A 805 -51.90 -27.81 -17.29
C GLY A 805 -51.43 -26.96 -18.47
N LYS A 806 -51.82 -25.68 -18.48
CA LYS A 806 -51.23 -24.63 -19.31
C LYS A 806 -50.32 -23.80 -18.42
N ASN A 807 -49.03 -23.83 -18.72
CA ASN A 807 -48.03 -23.00 -18.06
C ASN A 807 -47.98 -21.61 -18.73
N LYS A 808 -47.85 -20.55 -17.97
CA LYS A 808 -47.69 -19.18 -18.48
C LYS A 808 -46.59 -18.45 -17.76
N VAL A 809 -45.70 -17.81 -18.53
CA VAL A 809 -44.63 -16.95 -18.01
C VAL A 809 -45.05 -15.50 -18.14
N LEU A 810 -44.98 -14.74 -17.04
CA LEU A 810 -45.29 -13.32 -16.97
C LEU A 810 -43.97 -12.53 -16.90
N SER A 811 -43.50 -12.08 -18.04
CA SER A 811 -42.31 -11.26 -18.17
C SER A 811 -42.59 -9.95 -18.87
N CYS A 812 -41.79 -8.94 -18.67
CA CYS A 812 -41.91 -7.63 -19.32
C CYS A 812 -41.95 -7.75 -20.84
N GLY A 813 -42.96 -7.14 -21.49
CA GLY A 813 -43.17 -7.19 -22.91
C GLY A 813 -44.59 -6.81 -23.30
N LYS A 814 -45.14 -7.38 -24.41
CA LYS A 814 -46.43 -6.97 -24.95
C LYS A 814 -47.64 -7.23 -24.03
N ASP A 815 -47.54 -8.23 -23.12
CA ASP A 815 -48.64 -8.63 -22.25
C ASP A 815 -48.51 -8.10 -20.81
N ILE A 816 -47.35 -7.54 -20.42
CA ILE A 816 -47.07 -7.06 -19.07
C ILE A 816 -46.49 -5.65 -19.13
N GLN A 817 -47.13 -4.74 -18.42
CA GLN A 817 -46.64 -3.36 -18.25
C GLN A 817 -45.68 -3.30 -17.09
N CYS A 818 -44.43 -2.98 -17.42
CA CYS A 818 -43.34 -2.88 -16.45
C CYS A 818 -42.94 -1.45 -16.23
N VAL A 819 -42.46 -1.18 -15.04
CA VAL A 819 -41.78 0.04 -14.66
C VAL A 819 -40.29 -0.23 -14.53
N GLU A 820 -39.46 0.63 -15.09
CA GLU A 820 -38.02 0.55 -14.91
C GLU A 820 -37.63 1.33 -13.64
N LEU A 821 -37.10 0.62 -12.65
CA LEU A 821 -36.53 1.19 -11.42
C LEU A 821 -35.02 1.32 -11.61
N SER A 822 -34.51 2.52 -11.39
CA SER A 822 -33.05 2.79 -11.44
C SER A 822 -32.53 3.07 -10.05
N CYS A 823 -31.68 2.18 -9.55
CA CYS A 823 -31.07 2.26 -8.21
C CYS A 823 -29.58 2.61 -8.34
N PRO A 824 -29.16 3.85 -8.05
CA PRO A 824 -27.76 4.23 -8.08
C PRO A 824 -26.99 3.51 -6.94
N LEU A 825 -25.89 2.86 -7.28
CA LEU A 825 -25.07 2.10 -6.33
C LEU A 825 -23.92 2.98 -5.86
N GLN A 826 -23.73 3.08 -4.57
CA GLN A 826 -22.64 3.86 -3.96
C GLN A 826 -21.36 3.05 -3.74
N GLY A 827 -21.42 1.71 -3.86
CA GLY A 827 -20.33 0.76 -3.79
C GLY A 827 -20.61 -0.46 -4.64
N LEU A 828 -19.56 -1.16 -5.08
CA LEU A 828 -19.67 -2.34 -5.95
C LEU A 828 -19.30 -3.65 -5.27
N ASP A 829 -18.88 -3.62 -4.01
CA ASP A 829 -18.48 -4.82 -3.27
C ASP A 829 -19.55 -5.21 -2.26
N GLY A 830 -20.18 -6.37 -2.48
CA GLY A 830 -21.17 -6.94 -1.57
C GLY A 830 -22.47 -6.14 -1.42
N THR A 831 -22.72 -5.14 -2.30
CA THR A 831 -23.94 -4.33 -2.25
C THR A 831 -25.13 -5.18 -2.67
N ALA A 832 -26.17 -5.20 -1.84
CA ALA A 832 -27.43 -5.84 -2.15
C ALA A 832 -28.56 -4.81 -2.17
N VAL A 833 -29.51 -5.02 -3.09
CA VAL A 833 -30.77 -4.26 -3.17
C VAL A 833 -31.91 -5.22 -2.90
N GLU A 834 -32.65 -4.94 -1.85
CA GLU A 834 -33.78 -5.76 -1.43
C GLU A 834 -35.08 -5.04 -1.72
N LEU A 835 -35.97 -5.70 -2.50
CA LEU A 835 -37.30 -5.21 -2.81
C LEU A 835 -38.32 -6.06 -2.07
N ARG A 836 -39.02 -5.44 -1.13
CA ARG A 836 -40.17 -6.04 -0.46
C ARG A 836 -41.40 -5.79 -1.30
N SER A 837 -42.09 -6.87 -1.72
CA SER A 837 -43.23 -6.77 -2.59
C SER A 837 -44.35 -7.74 -2.19
N ARG A 838 -45.53 -7.47 -2.68
CA ARG A 838 -46.71 -8.32 -2.49
C ARG A 838 -47.28 -8.74 -3.81
N LEU A 839 -47.66 -10.01 -3.91
CA LEU A 839 -48.43 -10.53 -5.04
C LEU A 839 -49.84 -9.94 -4.95
N TRP A 840 -50.36 -9.33 -6.04
CA TRP A 840 -51.71 -8.72 -6.00
C TRP A 840 -52.77 -9.80 -6.18
N ASN A 841 -53.25 -10.37 -5.09
CA ASN A 841 -54.06 -11.58 -5.00
C ASN A 841 -55.34 -11.54 -5.84
N SER A 842 -56.09 -10.39 -5.88
CA SER A 842 -57.29 -10.27 -6.67
C SER A 842 -57.09 -10.50 -8.17
N THR A 843 -56.04 -9.92 -8.74
CA THR A 843 -55.75 -10.10 -10.16
C THR A 843 -55.47 -11.57 -10.53
N PHE A 844 -54.76 -12.29 -9.63
CA PHE A 844 -54.47 -13.70 -9.88
C PHE A 844 -55.71 -14.60 -9.74
N ILE A 845 -56.59 -14.27 -8.82
CA ILE A 845 -57.88 -14.98 -8.68
C ILE A 845 -58.79 -14.70 -9.88
N GLU A 846 -58.83 -13.44 -10.36
CA GLU A 846 -59.74 -13.08 -11.45
C GLU A 846 -59.24 -13.55 -12.84
N ASP A 847 -57.97 -13.27 -13.15
CA ASP A 847 -57.46 -13.41 -14.51
C ASP A 847 -56.66 -14.70 -14.72
N TYR A 848 -56.18 -15.37 -13.66
CA TYR A 848 -55.28 -16.51 -13.76
C TYR A 848 -55.69 -17.77 -12.99
N ALA A 849 -56.89 -17.79 -12.40
CA ALA A 849 -57.40 -18.93 -11.62
C ALA A 849 -57.46 -20.25 -12.40
N SER A 850 -57.58 -20.20 -13.73
CA SER A 850 -57.63 -21.36 -14.61
C SER A 850 -56.28 -21.99 -14.93
N LEU A 851 -55.17 -21.37 -14.47
CA LEU A 851 -53.81 -21.84 -14.75
C LEU A 851 -53.25 -22.57 -13.53
N SER A 852 -52.65 -23.72 -13.78
CA SER A 852 -52.08 -24.55 -12.69
C SER A 852 -50.71 -24.05 -12.21
N TYR A 853 -49.98 -23.32 -13.07
CA TYR A 853 -48.62 -22.90 -12.82
C TYR A 853 -48.32 -21.59 -13.59
N LEU A 854 -47.82 -20.60 -12.87
CA LEU A 854 -47.41 -19.31 -13.39
C LEU A 854 -46.02 -18.99 -12.94
N GLU A 855 -45.19 -18.40 -13.79
CA GLU A 855 -43.91 -17.85 -13.42
C GLU A 855 -43.92 -16.33 -13.63
N ILE A 856 -43.57 -15.56 -12.62
CA ILE A 856 -43.29 -14.12 -12.73
C ILE A 856 -41.79 -13.95 -12.85
N VAL A 857 -41.36 -13.24 -13.87
CA VAL A 857 -39.95 -12.98 -14.14
C VAL A 857 -39.65 -11.51 -13.95
N VAL A 858 -38.76 -11.23 -12.98
CA VAL A 858 -38.19 -9.89 -12.75
C VAL A 858 -36.79 -9.88 -13.31
N LYS A 859 -36.51 -8.96 -14.24
CA LYS A 859 -35.18 -8.79 -14.84
C LYS A 859 -34.46 -7.62 -14.18
N ALA A 860 -33.18 -7.80 -13.93
CA ALA A 860 -32.32 -6.71 -13.46
C ALA A 860 -31.04 -6.67 -14.29
N SER A 861 -30.58 -5.46 -14.58
CA SER A 861 -29.35 -5.21 -15.35
C SER A 861 -28.48 -4.17 -14.65
N LEU A 862 -27.20 -4.45 -14.61
CA LEU A 862 -26.18 -3.54 -14.08
C LEU A 862 -25.69 -2.61 -15.19
N VAL A 863 -25.81 -1.31 -15.00
CA VAL A 863 -25.40 -0.29 -15.97
C VAL A 863 -24.39 0.65 -15.33
N LEU A 864 -23.26 0.87 -16.01
CA LEU A 864 -22.25 1.84 -15.55
C LEU A 864 -22.66 3.26 -15.96
N GLN A 865 -22.52 4.23 -15.05
CA GLN A 865 -22.81 5.63 -15.31
C GLN A 865 -21.52 6.36 -15.73
N GLY A 866 -21.55 7.12 -16.83
CA GLY A 866 -20.40 7.88 -17.29
C GLY A 866 -19.28 7.05 -17.89
N GLN A 867 -19.63 5.95 -18.57
CA GLN A 867 -18.65 5.03 -19.17
C GLN A 867 -17.67 5.75 -20.11
N PRO A 868 -16.35 5.58 -19.87
CA PRO A 868 -15.41 5.61 -20.99
C PRO A 868 -15.82 4.50 -21.98
N ASN A 869 -15.77 4.79 -23.27
CA ASN A 869 -16.17 3.84 -24.35
C ASN A 869 -15.35 2.53 -24.40
N ASN A 870 -14.50 2.28 -23.41
CA ASN A 870 -13.57 1.15 -23.33
C ASN A 870 -13.87 0.14 -22.23
N MET A 871 -15.00 0.25 -21.53
CA MET A 871 -15.38 -0.70 -20.46
C MET A 871 -16.62 -1.51 -20.84
N ILE A 872 -16.58 -2.82 -20.61
CA ILE A 872 -17.72 -3.73 -20.81
C ILE A 872 -17.92 -4.58 -19.55
N LEU A 873 -19.15 -4.94 -19.28
CA LEU A 873 -19.51 -5.84 -18.20
C LEU A 873 -19.61 -7.28 -18.72
N ARG A 874 -19.16 -8.25 -17.93
CA ARG A 874 -19.16 -9.66 -18.32
C ARG A 874 -20.57 -10.28 -18.31
N THR A 875 -21.32 -10.08 -17.23
CA THR A 875 -22.67 -10.60 -17.03
C THR A 875 -23.53 -9.53 -16.36
N PRO A 876 -23.97 -8.52 -17.14
CA PRO A 876 -24.70 -7.39 -16.55
C PRO A 876 -26.12 -7.74 -16.16
N ASP A 877 -26.70 -8.83 -16.68
CA ASP A 877 -28.11 -9.14 -16.57
C ASP A 877 -28.38 -10.35 -15.69
N THR A 878 -29.48 -10.32 -14.95
CA THR A 878 -30.03 -11.45 -14.19
C THR A 878 -31.54 -11.50 -14.29
N GLU A 879 -32.11 -12.69 -14.20
CA GLU A 879 -33.54 -12.92 -14.16
C GLU A 879 -33.91 -13.71 -12.92
N VAL A 880 -34.87 -13.20 -12.16
CA VAL A 880 -35.42 -13.87 -10.98
C VAL A 880 -36.84 -14.35 -11.27
N LYS A 881 -37.08 -15.64 -11.09
CA LYS A 881 -38.34 -16.31 -11.35
C LYS A 881 -39.02 -16.66 -10.03
N VAL A 882 -40.28 -16.33 -9.91
CA VAL A 882 -41.16 -16.73 -8.82
C VAL A 882 -42.31 -17.53 -9.34
N THR A 883 -42.48 -18.72 -8.78
CA THR A 883 -43.58 -19.60 -9.11
C THR A 883 -44.82 -19.20 -8.32
N VAL A 884 -45.94 -19.05 -9.03
CA VAL A 884 -47.23 -18.67 -8.45
C VAL A 884 -48.23 -19.78 -8.71
N THR A 885 -48.83 -20.32 -7.63
CA THR A 885 -49.80 -21.44 -7.69
C THR A 885 -51.12 -21.04 -7.02
N SER A 886 -52.22 -21.65 -7.46
CA SER A 886 -53.51 -21.49 -6.79
C SER A 886 -53.55 -22.31 -5.49
N GLU A 887 -54.11 -21.79 -4.41
CA GLU A 887 -54.26 -22.51 -3.13
C GLU A 887 -55.04 -23.83 -3.20
N GLY A 888 -55.61 -24.17 -4.33
CA GLY A 888 -56.26 -25.45 -4.57
C GLY A 888 -55.46 -26.52 -5.30
N ALA A 889 -54.26 -26.21 -5.76
CA ALA A 889 -53.36 -27.12 -6.49
C ALA A 889 -52.23 -27.65 -5.57
N VAL A 890 -52.52 -28.67 -4.79
CA VAL A 890 -51.50 -29.48 -4.13
C VAL A 890 -50.71 -30.21 -5.22
N ALA A 891 -49.52 -29.80 -5.49
CA ALA A 891 -48.54 -30.56 -6.27
C ALA A 891 -48.33 -31.90 -5.53
N GLN A 892 -48.81 -33.00 -6.09
CA GLN A 892 -48.38 -34.30 -5.67
C GLN A 892 -46.90 -34.44 -6.04
N HIS A 893 -46.06 -34.29 -5.07
CA HIS A 893 -44.75 -34.90 -5.16
C HIS A 893 -44.95 -36.40 -5.32
N THR A 894 -44.68 -36.93 -6.50
CA THR A 894 -44.43 -38.34 -6.68
C THR A 894 -43.21 -38.68 -5.82
N GLY A 895 -43.51 -39.22 -4.65
CA GLY A 895 -42.45 -39.68 -3.72
C GLY A 895 -41.59 -40.67 -4.49
N VAL A 896 -40.31 -40.48 -4.38
CA VAL A 896 -39.30 -41.41 -4.88
C VAL A 896 -39.68 -42.78 -4.33
N PRO A 897 -39.84 -43.81 -5.19
CA PRO A 897 -40.23 -45.15 -4.74
C PRO A 897 -39.25 -45.60 -3.62
N TRP A 898 -39.81 -46.14 -2.55
CA TRP A 898 -39.02 -46.50 -1.34
C TRP A 898 -37.86 -47.44 -1.65
N TRP A 899 -37.93 -48.26 -2.68
CA TRP A 899 -36.84 -49.12 -3.12
C TRP A 899 -35.63 -48.37 -3.68
N ILE A 900 -35.80 -47.14 -4.26
CA ILE A 900 -34.70 -46.31 -4.72
C ILE A 900 -33.94 -45.72 -3.50
N ILE A 901 -34.65 -45.38 -2.43
CA ILE A 901 -34.07 -44.96 -1.18
C ILE A 901 -33.29 -46.14 -0.55
N LEU A 902 -33.86 -47.34 -0.60
CA LEU A 902 -33.21 -48.57 -0.10
C LEU A 902 -31.91 -48.86 -0.89
N VAL A 903 -31.94 -48.77 -2.20
CA VAL A 903 -30.75 -48.99 -3.06
C VAL A 903 -29.69 -47.89 -2.81
N ALA A 904 -30.11 -46.64 -2.66
CA ALA A 904 -29.17 -45.56 -2.34
C ALA A 904 -28.50 -45.73 -0.96
N VAL A 905 -29.26 -46.17 0.05
CA VAL A 905 -28.73 -46.43 1.38
C VAL A 905 -27.77 -47.63 1.35
N LEU A 906 -28.12 -48.73 0.66
CA LEU A 906 -27.25 -49.87 0.50
C LEU A 906 -25.96 -49.54 -0.26
N ALA A 907 -26.07 -48.77 -1.34
CA ALA A 907 -24.93 -48.27 -2.10
C ALA A 907 -24.01 -47.36 -1.21
N GLY A 908 -24.65 -46.47 -0.43
CA GLY A 908 -23.92 -45.62 0.55
C GLY A 908 -23.15 -46.42 1.61
N ILE A 909 -23.78 -47.45 2.17
CA ILE A 909 -23.17 -48.37 3.13
C ILE A 909 -22.00 -49.13 2.48
N LEU A 910 -22.17 -49.57 1.24
CA LEU A 910 -21.12 -50.31 0.52
C LEU A 910 -19.93 -49.43 0.20
N ILE A 911 -20.18 -48.18 -0.21
CA ILE A 911 -19.12 -47.15 -0.42
C ILE A 911 -18.42 -46.85 0.91
N LEU A 912 -19.17 -46.67 2.00
CA LEU A 912 -18.60 -46.41 3.32
C LEU A 912 -17.74 -47.59 3.80
N ALA A 913 -18.21 -48.84 3.63
CA ALA A 913 -17.47 -50.04 3.96
C ALA A 913 -16.17 -50.17 3.14
N LEU A 914 -16.23 -49.80 1.85
CA LEU A 914 -15.07 -49.80 0.96
C LEU A 914 -14.06 -48.73 1.37
N LEU A 915 -14.57 -47.54 1.77
CA LEU A 915 -13.75 -46.43 2.27
C LEU A 915 -13.09 -46.75 3.59
N VAL A 916 -13.82 -47.42 4.52
CA VAL A 916 -13.27 -47.91 5.79
C VAL A 916 -12.23 -49.00 5.54
N PHE A 917 -12.49 -49.91 4.57
CA PHE A 917 -11.54 -50.96 4.20
C PHE A 917 -10.27 -50.38 3.58
N LEU A 918 -10.38 -49.36 2.71
CA LEU A 918 -9.23 -48.62 2.14
C LEU A 918 -8.45 -47.87 3.22
N LEU A 919 -9.13 -47.20 4.13
CA LEU A 919 -8.50 -46.51 5.25
C LEU A 919 -7.80 -47.53 6.20
N TRP A 920 -8.39 -48.70 6.41
CA TRP A 920 -7.76 -49.78 7.19
C TRP A 920 -6.51 -50.34 6.50
N LYS A 921 -6.59 -50.54 5.18
CA LYS A 921 -5.46 -51.02 4.37
C LYS A 921 -4.31 -49.97 4.25
N CYS A 922 -4.66 -48.67 4.21
CA CYS A 922 -3.70 -47.59 4.22
C CYS A 922 -3.12 -47.24 5.60
N GLY A 923 -3.52 -48.02 6.64
CA GLY A 923 -2.94 -47.82 7.99
C GLY A 923 -3.48 -46.61 8.77
N PHE A 924 -4.56 -46.00 8.29
CA PHE A 924 -5.15 -44.80 8.90
C PHE A 924 -5.60 -44.99 10.35
N PHE A 925 -6.00 -46.23 10.72
CA PHE A 925 -6.38 -46.53 12.11
C PHE A 925 -5.23 -47.05 12.98
N LYS A 926 -3.99 -47.07 12.50
CA LYS A 926 -2.83 -47.25 13.33
C LYS A 926 -2.42 -45.91 13.95
N ARG A 927 -3.05 -45.60 15.05
CA ARG A 927 -2.68 -44.47 15.90
C ARG A 927 -1.29 -44.78 16.50
N SER A 928 -0.27 -44.05 16.09
CA SER A 928 0.93 -43.87 16.90
C SER A 928 0.49 -43.11 18.15
N LYS A 929 0.83 -43.66 19.31
CA LYS A 929 0.60 -42.97 20.58
C LYS A 929 1.40 -41.68 20.55
N ARG A 930 0.73 -40.55 20.36
CA ARG A 930 1.23 -39.25 20.65
C ARG A 930 0.76 -38.91 22.06
N ASP A 931 1.69 -38.70 22.97
CA ASP A 931 1.40 -38.16 24.29
C ASP A 931 0.90 -36.74 24.10
N ASP A 932 -0.43 -36.58 24.18
CA ASP A 932 -1.06 -35.25 24.24
C ASP A 932 -0.91 -34.75 25.67
N SER A 933 0.13 -33.97 25.92
CA SER A 933 0.20 -33.10 27.09
C SER A 933 -0.68 -31.87 26.85
N VAL A 934 -1.97 -32.00 27.07
CA VAL A 934 -2.88 -30.87 27.15
C VAL A 934 -2.62 -30.14 28.46
N PRO A 935 -2.35 -28.84 28.46
CA PRO A 935 -2.21 -28.09 29.72
C PRO A 935 -3.54 -28.12 30.50
N ARG A 936 -3.55 -28.74 31.62
CA ARG A 936 -4.68 -28.73 32.54
C ARG A 936 -4.61 -27.49 33.41
N TYR A 937 -5.55 -26.60 33.22
CA TYR A 937 -5.76 -25.47 34.12
C TYR A 937 -6.46 -25.97 35.40
N HIS A 938 -5.83 -25.83 36.54
CA HIS A 938 -6.47 -26.02 37.84
C HIS A 938 -6.91 -24.67 38.38
N ALA A 939 -8.21 -24.44 38.43
CA ALA A 939 -8.78 -23.33 39.15
C ALA A 939 -8.88 -23.66 40.62
N ILE A 940 -8.11 -22.99 41.46
CA ILE A 940 -8.25 -23.06 42.92
C ILE A 940 -9.27 -22.04 43.36
N ARG A 941 -10.39 -22.50 43.89
CA ARG A 941 -11.44 -21.67 44.47
C ARG A 941 -11.00 -21.25 45.87
N ILE A 942 -10.64 -19.99 46.04
CA ILE A 942 -10.31 -19.43 47.33
C ILE A 942 -11.62 -19.15 48.06
N ARG A 943 -11.83 -19.79 49.18
CA ARG A 943 -12.93 -19.48 50.10
C ARG A 943 -12.67 -18.12 50.72
N LYS A 944 -13.66 -17.26 50.64
CA LYS A 944 -13.70 -15.97 51.33
C LYS A 944 -14.02 -16.26 52.78
N GLU A 945 -13.04 -16.15 53.69
CA GLU A 945 -13.31 -16.14 55.16
C GLU A 945 -13.75 -14.73 55.55
N THR A 946 -14.89 -14.67 56.21
CA THR A 946 -15.37 -13.46 56.84
C THR A 946 -14.63 -13.30 58.19
N PRO A 947 -14.08 -12.12 58.51
CA PRO A 947 -13.42 -11.93 59.79
C PRO A 947 -14.46 -11.85 60.91
N GLU A 948 -14.34 -12.76 61.89
CA GLU A 948 -15.04 -12.62 63.19
C GLU A 948 -14.37 -11.53 64.00
N TYR A 949 -15.18 -10.58 64.46
CA TYR A 949 -14.79 -9.54 65.39
C TYR A 949 -14.73 -10.09 66.81
N LYS A 950 -13.55 -10.12 67.41
CA LYS A 950 -13.36 -10.11 68.86
C LYS A 950 -12.18 -9.23 69.22
N ASP A 951 -12.48 -8.24 70.02
CA ASP A 951 -11.59 -7.37 70.80
C ASP A 951 -10.49 -6.58 70.08
N GLY A 952 -10.81 -5.38 69.67
CA GLY A 952 -10.15 -4.10 70.01
C GLY A 952 -8.72 -3.81 69.49
N THR A 953 -8.06 -4.73 68.78
CA THR A 953 -6.72 -4.41 68.24
C THR A 953 -6.54 -4.98 66.84
N VAL A 954 -6.36 -4.09 65.87
CA VAL A 954 -6.05 -4.43 64.46
C VAL A 954 -4.53 -4.63 64.37
N LYS A 955 -4.09 -5.86 64.21
CA LYS A 955 -2.76 -6.16 63.70
C LYS A 955 -2.83 -6.17 62.17
N LEU A 956 -2.22 -5.22 61.50
CA LEU A 956 -1.96 -5.22 60.06
C LEU A 956 -0.78 -6.17 59.79
N ASP A 957 -1.09 -7.39 59.37
CA ASP A 957 -0.11 -8.24 58.76
C ASP A 957 0.09 -7.81 57.31
N ALA A 958 1.36 -7.76 56.91
CA ALA A 958 1.84 -7.27 55.66
C ALA A 958 1.16 -7.95 54.45
N PHE A 959 0.66 -7.15 53.53
CA PHE A 959 0.21 -7.61 52.21
C PHE A 959 1.38 -8.23 51.44
N GLU A 960 1.51 -9.53 51.39
CA GLU A 960 2.30 -10.22 50.41
C GLU A 960 1.65 -10.05 49.03
N ARG A 961 2.35 -9.33 48.16
CA ARG A 961 2.05 -9.28 46.73
C ARG A 961 2.29 -10.68 46.16
N LYS A 962 1.24 -11.43 45.87
CA LYS A 962 1.36 -12.62 45.05
C LYS A 962 1.66 -12.22 43.63
N GLN A 963 2.92 -12.40 43.23
CA GLN A 963 3.35 -12.36 41.82
C GLN A 963 2.75 -13.57 41.11
N TRP A 964 2.19 -13.32 39.96
CA TRP A 964 1.83 -14.36 39.02
C TRP A 964 3.12 -14.88 38.38
N MET A 965 3.56 -16.06 38.74
CA MET A 965 4.62 -16.77 38.01
C MET A 965 3.95 -17.72 37.02
N THR A 966 4.12 -17.47 35.75
CA THR A 966 3.95 -18.46 34.68
C THR A 966 5.26 -19.21 34.54
N SER A 967 5.32 -20.47 35.00
CA SER A 967 6.45 -21.34 34.69
C SER A 967 6.18 -22.01 33.34
N TRP A 968 7.01 -21.70 32.37
CA TRP A 968 7.13 -22.47 31.15
C TRP A 968 8.07 -23.64 31.39
N ILE A 969 7.62 -24.84 31.17
CA ILE A 969 8.51 -26.03 31.12
C ILE A 969 8.86 -26.21 29.66
N ASP A 970 10.05 -25.82 29.31
CA ASP A 970 10.66 -26.11 28.00
C ASP A 970 11.07 -27.61 28.02
N ASN A 971 10.43 -28.37 27.17
CA ASN A 971 10.97 -29.62 26.64
C ASN A 971 10.62 -29.65 25.16
N GLU A 972 11.47 -29.00 24.37
CA GLU A 972 11.51 -29.21 22.93
C GLU A 972 12.75 -29.95 22.54
N SER A 973 12.57 -31.14 22.00
CA SER A 973 13.51 -31.74 21.08
C SER A 973 12.85 -31.81 19.72
N TYR A 974 13.37 -31.06 18.78
CA TYR A 974 13.04 -31.16 17.35
C TYR A 974 13.71 -32.37 16.74
N SER A 975 12.99 -33.15 16.01
CA SER A 975 13.48 -33.94 14.89
C SER A 975 12.57 -33.71 13.66
#